data_811dbf9acf6e7ce7e226a925d9d37028
#
_entry.id   811dbf9acf6e7ce7e226a925d9d37028
#
_cell.length_a   1.000
_cell.length_b   1.000
_cell.length_c   1.000
_cell.angle_alpha   90.00
_cell.angle_beta   90.00
_cell.angle_gamma   90.00
#
_symmetry.space_group_name_H-M   'P 1'
#
loop_
_entity.id
_entity.type
_entity.pdbx_description
1 polymer ?
#
loop_
_entity_poly.entity_id
_entity_poly.type
_entity_poly.pdbx_seq_one_letter_code
_entity_poly.pdbx_strand_id
1 'polypeptide(L)'
;MKISTALDYIDSRQLALPEFQRGYVWNRNQVRSLMQSLYRSDPVGTLLIWTTEADAEHMRGDEESRGTVKLLLDGQQRITSLYGIARGHEPPFFQGNASSFTDLYFNVDTEVFEFYGPVKMKGDPTWVPVTRIFKDKLADVVKEIHSGEIDSTLGFTHMERLTAIRAILDREIHVDDITGKERTVDEVVEIFNRINSGGTKLSAGDLALARICADWPQARETLMEIRSEWSEHGYDFSLDWLLRCVTAVGTNQAKFPKLRDLSVDQFVNTLNATEKHIDFLLNLVGSRLGLDNDRVLGGRGAFAALSWYVHRVGGYIESHAEQQKVLYWYLHCLMWGRYSSSVESMLQRDLDAFEANGIDGAIEELQNWRGDLTVRTSDFDWSTVGARFYPVLYMLTRIRGSRDLCSGIELKQSLLGKESKLHLHHIFPKARLYKEGFDRKDVNALANMCFLTASCNLEISDRAPTDYMAVSAERQPGALESQWITIDPALWEIDRFQDFLAHRRELLTNATNELLAGLYAGHESYKEEVSTGASIAIAAPTDDETDDDVETLLELIRSHGLTTPWVDGEVSNSETGEPLATATLIWPDGVQQGLTEPVVYVPSVDGETAAALSASGYRVFATNESLIWYLEDLIGVDIDGDQVVGDPDESGAS
;
A
#
# COMPACT_ATOMS: atom_id res chain seq x y z
N MET A 1 19.16 30.32 -5.80
CA MET A 1 17.91 31.08 -5.58
C MET A 1 17.56 31.00 -4.09
N LYS A 2 17.13 32.13 -3.47
CA LYS A 2 16.66 32.05 -2.07
C LYS A 2 15.39 31.26 -1.94
N ILE A 3 15.20 30.59 -0.80
CA ILE A 3 13.97 29.85 -0.51
C ILE A 3 12.76 30.81 -0.57
N SER A 4 12.83 31.98 0.07
CA SER A 4 11.77 33.00 -0.01
C SER A 4 11.38 33.33 -1.45
N THR A 5 12.37 33.52 -2.34
CA THR A 5 12.13 33.83 -3.76
C THR A 5 11.39 32.66 -4.45
N ALA A 6 11.73 31.40 -4.13
CA ALA A 6 11.02 30.25 -4.70
C ALA A 6 9.55 30.23 -4.25
N LEU A 7 9.28 30.50 -2.95
CA LEU A 7 7.91 30.57 -2.42
C LEU A 7 7.13 31.76 -3.04
N ASP A 8 7.77 32.94 -3.21
CA ASP A 8 7.15 34.10 -3.85
C ASP A 8 6.82 33.82 -5.34
N TYR A 9 7.64 33.02 -6.02
CA TYR A 9 7.36 32.57 -7.39
C TYR A 9 6.14 31.63 -7.45
N ILE A 10 5.89 30.81 -6.42
CA ILE A 10 4.66 30.03 -6.31
C ILE A 10 3.47 30.97 -6.11
N ASP A 11 3.57 31.92 -5.17
CA ASP A 11 2.51 32.89 -4.89
C ASP A 11 2.14 33.70 -6.14
N SER A 12 3.13 34.07 -6.97
CA SER A 12 2.96 34.81 -8.23
C SER A 12 2.71 33.92 -9.45
N ARG A 13 2.56 32.59 -9.26
CA ARG A 13 2.34 31.61 -10.33
C ARG A 13 3.45 31.55 -11.39
N GLN A 14 4.66 31.98 -11.04
CA GLN A 14 5.85 31.89 -11.89
C GLN A 14 6.62 30.59 -11.70
N LEU A 15 6.39 29.89 -10.58
CA LEU A 15 6.91 28.54 -10.33
C LEU A 15 5.69 27.61 -10.14
N ALA A 16 5.59 26.61 -10.99
CA ALA A 16 4.53 25.61 -11.00
C ALA A 16 5.10 24.20 -11.07
N LEU A 17 4.23 23.19 -10.96
CA LEU A 17 4.59 21.82 -11.25
C LEU A 17 4.11 21.44 -12.64
N PRO A 18 4.91 20.68 -13.41
CA PRO A 18 4.40 20.08 -14.63
C PRO A 18 3.36 18.98 -14.29
N GLU A 19 2.40 18.76 -15.19
CA GLU A 19 1.32 17.79 -15.01
C GLU A 19 1.83 16.37 -14.74
N PHE A 20 2.98 16.02 -15.28
CA PHE A 20 3.56 14.69 -15.10
C PHE A 20 4.19 14.43 -13.73
N GLN A 21 4.35 15.43 -12.89
CA GLN A 21 4.89 15.22 -11.54
C GLN A 21 3.88 14.50 -10.65
N ARG A 22 4.38 13.54 -9.86
CA ARG A 22 3.54 12.85 -8.86
C ARG A 22 3.03 13.81 -7.80
N GLY A 23 2.00 13.42 -7.07
CA GLY A 23 1.51 14.15 -5.92
C GLY A 23 2.54 14.25 -4.78
N TYR A 24 2.17 14.95 -3.72
CA TYR A 24 2.99 15.04 -2.52
C TYR A 24 2.95 13.72 -1.74
N VAL A 25 4.12 13.14 -1.45
CA VAL A 25 4.26 11.82 -0.82
C VAL A 25 5.13 11.82 0.45
N TRP A 26 5.75 12.97 0.80
CA TRP A 26 6.56 13.06 2.01
C TRP A 26 5.70 12.92 3.27
N ASN A 27 6.24 12.18 4.24
CA ASN A 27 5.69 12.07 5.57
C ASN A 27 6.26 13.12 6.53
N ARG A 28 5.73 13.15 7.76
CA ARG A 28 6.14 14.08 8.81
C ARG A 28 7.63 14.02 9.15
N ASN A 29 8.24 12.83 9.12
CA ASN A 29 9.67 12.67 9.45
C ASN A 29 10.58 13.32 8.40
N GLN A 30 10.26 13.15 7.13
CA GLN A 30 11.01 13.77 6.04
C GLN A 30 10.93 15.30 6.10
N VAL A 31 9.75 15.83 6.44
CA VAL A 31 9.55 17.28 6.63
C VAL A 31 10.35 17.79 7.84
N ARG A 32 10.32 17.05 8.95
CA ARG A 32 11.09 17.36 10.16
C ARG A 32 12.58 17.36 9.86
N SER A 33 13.09 16.30 9.19
CA SER A 33 14.49 16.17 8.82
C SER A 33 14.94 17.31 7.90
N LEU A 34 14.12 17.71 6.92
CA LEU A 34 14.39 18.87 6.07
C LEU A 34 14.58 20.16 6.91
N MET A 35 13.66 20.41 7.85
CA MET A 35 13.72 21.61 8.69
C MET A 35 14.93 21.58 9.63
N GLN A 36 15.26 20.41 10.17
CA GLN A 36 16.44 20.22 11.01
C GLN A 36 17.73 20.47 10.21
N SER A 37 17.84 19.91 9.01
CA SER A 37 18.99 20.14 8.12
C SER A 37 19.14 21.62 7.75
N LEU A 38 18.03 22.27 7.39
CA LEU A 38 18.05 23.72 7.12
C LEU A 38 18.42 24.53 8.35
N TYR A 39 17.97 24.18 9.54
CA TYR A 39 18.35 24.84 10.78
C TYR A 39 19.84 24.70 11.06
N ARG A 40 20.41 23.51 10.87
CA ARG A 40 21.85 23.22 11.06
C ARG A 40 22.76 23.74 9.95
N SER A 41 22.20 24.25 8.87
CA SER A 41 22.92 24.69 7.68
C SER A 41 23.46 23.55 6.81
N ASP A 42 22.91 22.36 6.94
CA ASP A 42 23.29 21.21 6.12
C ASP A 42 22.79 21.37 4.67
N PRO A 43 23.46 20.75 3.69
CA PRO A 43 23.00 20.74 2.31
C PRO A 43 21.68 19.98 2.16
N VAL A 44 20.71 20.56 1.46
CA VAL A 44 19.38 19.95 1.21
C VAL A 44 19.19 19.60 -0.27
N GLY A 45 20.27 19.50 -1.04
CA GLY A 45 20.24 19.18 -2.46
C GLY A 45 19.92 20.39 -3.35
N THR A 46 19.75 20.11 -4.65
CA THR A 46 19.50 21.12 -5.69
C THR A 46 18.04 21.11 -6.12
N LEU A 47 17.59 22.18 -6.78
CA LEU A 47 16.33 22.21 -7.51
C LEU A 47 16.63 22.07 -9.00
N LEU A 48 15.87 21.23 -9.70
CA LEU A 48 15.90 21.18 -11.15
C LEU A 48 14.66 21.88 -11.69
N ILE A 49 14.86 22.91 -12.49
CA ILE A 49 13.79 23.73 -13.04
C ILE A 49 13.88 23.72 -14.57
N TRP A 50 12.73 23.68 -15.23
CA TRP A 50 12.62 23.92 -16.65
C TRP A 50 11.95 25.26 -16.89
N THR A 51 12.68 26.18 -17.50
CA THR A 51 12.15 27.49 -17.87
C THR A 51 11.62 27.43 -19.31
N THR A 52 10.30 27.56 -19.47
CA THR A 52 9.59 27.49 -20.76
C THR A 52 8.62 28.62 -20.94
N GLU A 53 8.10 28.85 -22.15
CA GLU A 53 6.96 29.75 -22.38
C GLU A 53 5.69 29.00 -21.97
N ALA A 54 4.83 29.67 -21.19
CA ALA A 54 3.60 29.10 -20.71
C ALA A 54 2.60 28.95 -21.87
N ASP A 55 2.48 27.73 -22.40
CA ASP A 55 1.19 27.27 -22.81
C ASP A 55 0.51 26.71 -21.57
N ALA A 56 -0.68 27.21 -21.22
CA ALA A 56 -1.44 26.82 -20.03
C ALA A 56 -1.71 25.30 -19.96
N GLU A 57 -1.51 24.59 -21.04
CA GLU A 57 -1.74 23.16 -21.27
C GLU A 57 -0.77 22.24 -20.54
N HIS A 58 0.31 22.74 -19.91
CA HIS A 58 1.37 21.90 -19.34
C HIS A 58 1.56 22.06 -17.84
N MET A 59 0.68 22.84 -17.18
CA MET A 59 0.84 23.20 -15.76
C MET A 59 -0.31 22.73 -14.90
N ARG A 60 0.04 22.15 -13.76
CA ARG A 60 -0.95 21.70 -12.77
C ARG A 60 -1.61 22.91 -12.08
N GLY A 61 -2.93 22.98 -12.17
CA GLY A 61 -3.77 23.86 -11.35
C GLY A 61 -3.90 25.30 -11.84
N ASP A 62 -3.60 25.64 -13.10
CA ASP A 62 -3.70 27.02 -13.57
C ASP A 62 -4.09 27.17 -15.05
N GLU A 63 -5.28 27.73 -15.28
CA GLU A 63 -5.78 28.08 -16.63
C GLU A 63 -5.38 29.52 -17.08
N GLU A 64 -4.73 30.33 -16.23
CA GLU A 64 -4.54 31.75 -16.48
C GLU A 64 -3.08 32.23 -16.63
N SER A 65 -2.09 31.38 -16.54
CA SER A 65 -0.69 31.79 -16.66
C SER A 65 -0.33 32.21 -18.08
N ARG A 66 0.15 33.43 -18.24
CA ARG A 66 0.66 33.96 -19.51
C ARG A 66 2.11 34.41 -19.37
N GLY A 67 2.99 33.90 -20.21
CA GLY A 67 4.40 34.29 -20.25
C GLY A 67 5.37 33.19 -19.88
N THR A 68 6.59 33.54 -19.48
CA THR A 68 7.63 32.56 -19.10
C THR A 68 7.33 31.96 -17.72
N VAL A 69 7.26 30.64 -17.62
CA VAL A 69 7.01 29.89 -16.39
C VAL A 69 8.21 28.99 -16.11
N LYS A 70 8.44 28.76 -14.83
CA LYS A 70 9.43 27.83 -14.27
C LYS A 70 8.70 26.57 -13.77
N LEU A 71 8.97 25.44 -14.42
CA LEU A 71 8.40 24.15 -14.01
C LEU A 71 9.40 23.43 -13.13
N LEU A 72 9.03 23.16 -11.88
CA LEU A 72 9.86 22.45 -10.91
C LEU A 72 9.88 20.96 -11.20
N LEU A 73 10.99 20.44 -11.72
CA LEU A 73 11.18 19.05 -12.08
C LEU A 73 11.71 18.21 -10.93
N ASP A 74 12.66 18.72 -10.13
CA ASP A 74 13.13 18.09 -8.90
C ASP A 74 13.15 19.07 -7.74
N GLY A 75 12.96 18.53 -6.52
CA GLY A 75 12.83 19.31 -5.30
C GLY A 75 11.39 19.67 -4.96
N GLN A 76 10.40 19.12 -5.66
CA GLN A 76 8.96 19.34 -5.43
C GLN A 76 8.59 19.16 -3.97
N GLN A 77 8.93 18.01 -3.37
CA GLN A 77 8.55 17.66 -2.01
C GLN A 77 9.11 18.67 -1.00
N ARG A 78 10.37 19.07 -1.19
CA ARG A 78 11.07 20.07 -0.36
C ARG A 78 10.40 21.45 -0.43
N ILE A 79 10.15 21.94 -1.63
CA ILE A 79 9.54 23.26 -1.84
C ILE A 79 8.07 23.27 -1.38
N THR A 80 7.32 22.22 -1.63
CA THR A 80 5.93 22.08 -1.14
C THR A 80 5.89 22.09 0.40
N SER A 81 6.77 21.35 1.07
CA SER A 81 6.87 21.35 2.54
C SER A 81 7.21 22.74 3.08
N LEU A 82 8.22 23.38 2.51
CA LEU A 82 8.64 24.72 2.92
C LEU A 82 7.56 25.78 2.69
N TYR A 83 6.82 25.66 1.59
CA TYR A 83 5.67 26.52 1.31
C TYR A 83 4.59 26.34 2.38
N GLY A 84 4.16 25.09 2.61
CA GLY A 84 3.11 24.78 3.58
C GLY A 84 3.46 25.23 4.99
N ILE A 85 4.70 25.01 5.43
CA ILE A 85 5.19 25.46 6.75
C ILE A 85 5.27 26.99 6.82
N ALA A 86 5.82 27.66 5.80
CA ALA A 86 6.03 29.10 5.85
C ALA A 86 4.74 29.90 5.61
N ARG A 87 3.88 29.44 4.69
CA ARG A 87 2.60 30.10 4.34
C ARG A 87 1.44 29.63 5.23
N GLY A 88 1.56 28.45 5.88
CA GLY A 88 0.51 27.86 6.73
C GLY A 88 -0.69 27.29 5.98
N HIS A 89 -0.55 27.08 4.69
CA HIS A 89 -1.50 26.43 3.80
C HIS A 89 -0.75 25.80 2.62
N GLU A 90 -1.41 24.87 1.93
CA GLU A 90 -0.85 24.20 0.76
C GLU A 90 -0.67 25.15 -0.45
N PRO A 91 0.32 24.87 -1.34
CA PRO A 91 0.47 25.61 -2.60
C PRO A 91 -0.66 25.28 -3.59
N PRO A 92 -0.94 26.14 -4.58
CA PRO A 92 -2.06 25.97 -5.53
C PRO A 92 -2.05 24.65 -6.31
N PHE A 93 -0.87 24.09 -6.57
CA PHE A 93 -0.67 22.83 -7.30
C PHE A 93 -0.67 21.59 -6.39
N PHE A 94 -1.05 21.73 -5.11
CA PHE A 94 -0.93 20.67 -4.14
C PHE A 94 -1.90 19.51 -4.41
N GLN A 95 -1.38 18.27 -4.34
CA GLN A 95 -2.16 17.04 -4.33
C GLN A 95 -1.51 16.08 -3.34
N GLY A 96 -2.19 15.73 -2.27
CA GLY A 96 -1.67 14.85 -1.24
C GLY A 96 -2.26 15.13 0.15
N ASN A 97 -1.56 14.70 1.19
CA ASN A 97 -1.99 14.91 2.57
C ASN A 97 -1.27 16.11 3.19
N ALA A 98 -1.98 17.22 3.37
CA ALA A 98 -1.44 18.44 3.97
C ALA A 98 -1.03 18.26 5.45
N SER A 99 -1.57 17.26 6.16
CA SER A 99 -1.18 16.97 7.56
C SER A 99 0.30 16.57 7.69
N SER A 100 0.95 16.22 6.59
CA SER A 100 2.37 15.88 6.57
C SER A 100 3.30 17.06 6.84
N PHE A 101 2.85 18.31 6.65
CA PHE A 101 3.65 19.53 6.90
C PHE A 101 2.91 20.60 7.72
N THR A 102 1.64 20.39 8.07
CA THR A 102 0.92 21.26 9.00
C THR A 102 1.25 20.92 10.45
N ASP A 103 1.08 21.92 11.34
CA ASP A 103 1.27 21.76 12.78
C ASP A 103 2.68 21.33 13.22
N LEU A 104 3.71 21.78 12.49
CA LEU A 104 5.09 21.64 12.91
C LEU A 104 5.46 22.70 13.95
N TYR A 105 6.03 22.27 15.08
CA TYR A 105 6.47 23.09 16.21
C TYR A 105 7.98 22.98 16.37
N PHE A 106 8.56 24.01 16.98
CA PHE A 106 9.94 24.06 17.40
C PHE A 106 10.03 24.34 18.91
N ASN A 107 10.79 23.54 19.61
CA ASN A 107 11.08 23.79 21.02
C ASN A 107 12.31 24.70 21.14
N VAL A 108 12.10 25.87 21.75
CA VAL A 108 13.17 26.90 21.83
C VAL A 108 14.24 26.55 22.86
N ASP A 109 14.02 25.61 23.79
CA ASP A 109 14.99 25.17 24.77
C ASP A 109 15.86 24.01 24.27
N THR A 110 15.27 23.03 23.60
CA THR A 110 15.95 21.81 23.14
C THR A 110 16.36 21.83 21.68
N GLU A 111 15.93 22.83 20.90
CA GLU A 111 16.22 23.01 19.46
C GLU A 111 15.70 21.88 18.57
N VAL A 112 14.59 21.25 18.97
CA VAL A 112 13.97 20.10 18.29
C VAL A 112 12.72 20.54 17.54
N PHE A 113 12.53 20.00 16.34
CA PHE A 113 11.29 20.11 15.57
C PHE A 113 10.41 18.89 15.82
N GLU A 114 9.16 19.10 16.20
CA GLU A 114 8.16 18.04 16.33
C GLU A 114 6.79 18.48 15.82
N PHE A 115 5.97 17.53 15.39
CA PHE A 115 4.57 17.81 15.07
C PHE A 115 3.75 17.87 16.36
N TYR A 116 2.69 18.67 16.35
CA TYR A 116 1.87 18.89 17.55
C TYR A 116 1.45 17.60 18.22
N GLY A 117 1.79 17.48 19.48
CA GLY A 117 1.36 16.41 20.38
C GLY A 117 0.79 16.99 21.68
N PRO A 118 -0.53 16.80 21.96
CA PRO A 118 -1.18 17.47 23.10
C PRO A 118 -0.60 17.10 24.46
N VAL A 119 0.00 15.92 24.60
CA VAL A 119 0.61 15.46 25.85
C VAL A 119 1.88 16.23 26.17
N LYS A 120 2.72 16.49 25.17
CA LYS A 120 4.01 17.19 25.34
C LYS A 120 3.88 18.72 25.27
N MET A 121 2.97 19.25 24.46
CA MET A 121 3.00 20.64 24.02
C MET A 121 1.88 21.50 24.60
N LYS A 122 0.79 20.88 25.07
CA LYS A 122 -0.35 21.63 25.57
C LYS A 122 0.01 22.40 26.85
N GLY A 123 0.06 23.75 26.73
CA GLY A 123 0.34 24.63 27.86
C GLY A 123 1.83 24.90 28.11
N ASP A 124 2.72 24.33 27.32
CA ASP A 124 4.15 24.63 27.35
C ASP A 124 4.49 25.71 26.29
N PRO A 125 4.83 26.95 26.73
CA PRO A 125 5.08 28.07 25.83
C PRO A 125 6.42 27.96 25.09
N THR A 126 7.28 27.00 25.47
CA THR A 126 8.58 26.78 24.77
C THR A 126 8.40 26.11 23.40
N TRP A 127 7.26 25.47 23.17
CA TRP A 127 6.87 24.94 21.88
C TRP A 127 6.18 26.00 21.03
N VAL A 128 6.86 26.46 19.98
CA VAL A 128 6.39 27.54 19.08
C VAL A 128 6.01 26.96 17.71
N PRO A 129 4.80 27.21 17.20
CA PRO A 129 4.47 26.83 15.82
C PRO A 129 5.45 27.46 14.81
N VAL A 130 6.08 26.67 13.96
CA VAL A 130 7.10 27.16 13.02
C VAL A 130 6.52 28.20 12.06
N THR A 131 5.28 28.03 11.63
CA THR A 131 4.55 29.02 10.81
C THR A 131 4.50 30.40 11.47
N ARG A 132 4.30 30.48 12.79
CA ARG A 132 4.30 31.75 13.52
C ARG A 132 5.69 32.40 13.54
N ILE A 133 6.76 31.59 13.64
CA ILE A 133 8.12 32.08 13.59
C ILE A 133 8.39 32.82 12.27
N PHE A 134 7.84 32.35 11.16
CA PHE A 134 7.97 33.00 9.85
C PHE A 134 7.07 34.24 9.69
N LYS A 135 5.88 34.26 10.29
CA LYS A 135 4.88 35.34 10.08
C LYS A 135 4.87 36.40 11.13
N ASP A 136 5.00 36.06 12.41
CA ASP A 136 4.82 36.99 13.53
C ASP A 136 6.10 37.78 13.84
N LYS A 137 6.00 38.85 14.63
CA LYS A 137 7.19 39.55 15.13
C LYS A 137 7.86 38.70 16.21
N LEU A 138 9.12 38.33 16.04
CA LEU A 138 9.84 37.48 16.98
C LEU A 138 9.88 38.04 18.40
N ALA A 139 9.93 39.38 18.56
CA ALA A 139 9.88 40.00 19.88
C ALA A 139 8.56 39.69 20.63
N ASP A 140 7.44 39.61 19.91
CA ASP A 140 6.15 39.28 20.50
C ASP A 140 6.10 37.78 20.89
N VAL A 141 6.65 36.92 20.04
CA VAL A 141 6.78 35.49 20.32
C VAL A 141 7.63 35.23 21.58
N VAL A 142 8.81 35.84 21.67
CA VAL A 142 9.69 35.74 22.86
C VAL A 142 8.97 36.24 24.12
N LYS A 143 8.22 37.34 24.01
CA LYS A 143 7.46 37.88 25.13
C LYS A 143 6.36 36.92 25.62
N GLU A 144 5.70 36.22 24.71
CA GLU A 144 4.70 35.19 25.06
C GLU A 144 5.36 34.01 25.78
N ILE A 145 6.50 33.51 25.29
CA ILE A 145 7.25 32.39 25.90
C ILE A 145 7.58 32.75 27.39
N HIS A 146 7.98 33.95 27.67
CA HIS A 146 8.38 34.37 29.02
C HIS A 146 7.24 34.96 29.87
N SER A 147 5.97 34.86 29.44
CA SER A 147 4.80 35.41 30.17
C SER A 147 4.95 36.89 30.55
N GLY A 148 5.72 37.63 29.78
CA GLY A 148 5.95 39.09 29.96
C GLY A 148 7.13 39.48 30.84
N GLU A 149 7.70 38.61 31.64
CA GLU A 149 8.95 38.81 32.39
C GLU A 149 10.08 38.08 31.67
N ILE A 150 10.97 38.82 31.00
CA ILE A 150 12.07 38.25 30.23
C ILE A 150 13.34 38.23 31.09
N ASP A 151 13.82 37.03 31.45
CA ASP A 151 15.22 36.88 31.82
C ASP A 151 16.07 37.31 30.60
N SER A 152 16.91 38.33 30.81
CA SER A 152 17.64 38.97 29.71
C SER A 152 18.56 38.00 28.96
N THR A 153 19.12 36.99 29.63
CA THR A 153 20.02 36.01 29.04
C THR A 153 19.24 34.95 28.27
N LEU A 154 18.22 34.36 28.86
CA LEU A 154 17.40 33.32 28.23
C LEU A 154 16.56 33.89 27.07
N GLY A 155 16.00 35.08 27.23
CA GLY A 155 15.26 35.75 26.18
C GLY A 155 16.13 36.08 24.97
N PHE A 156 17.42 36.41 25.17
CA PHE A 156 18.35 36.60 24.08
C PHE A 156 18.64 35.30 23.33
N THR A 157 18.88 34.23 24.05
CA THR A 157 19.11 32.89 23.47
C THR A 157 17.91 32.44 22.64
N HIS A 158 16.69 32.58 23.15
CA HIS A 158 15.47 32.24 22.41
C HIS A 158 15.31 33.12 21.16
N MET A 159 15.58 34.41 21.25
CA MET A 159 15.57 35.33 20.10
C MET A 159 16.56 34.87 19.02
N GLU A 160 17.77 34.47 19.41
CA GLU A 160 18.80 33.98 18.49
C GLU A 160 18.34 32.73 17.76
N ARG A 161 17.80 31.72 18.49
CA ARG A 161 17.27 30.45 17.92
C ARG A 161 16.11 30.70 16.96
N LEU A 162 15.14 31.50 17.35
CA LEU A 162 14.03 31.90 16.47
C LEU A 162 14.48 32.68 15.24
N THR A 163 15.51 33.52 15.39
CA THR A 163 16.11 34.27 14.25
C THR A 163 16.80 33.29 13.30
N ALA A 164 17.47 32.26 13.80
CA ALA A 164 18.10 31.25 12.97
C ALA A 164 17.06 30.48 12.13
N ILE A 165 15.88 30.13 12.69
CA ILE A 165 14.78 29.54 11.92
C ILE A 165 14.27 30.50 10.85
N ARG A 166 14.01 31.76 11.20
CA ARG A 166 13.55 32.76 10.23
C ARG A 166 14.55 32.96 9.07
N ALA A 167 15.84 32.87 9.35
CA ALA A 167 16.90 32.98 8.37
C ALA A 167 16.91 31.83 7.35
N ILE A 168 16.19 30.72 7.61
CA ILE A 168 16.02 29.63 6.64
C ILE A 168 15.47 30.16 5.32
N LEU A 169 14.51 31.08 5.35
CA LEU A 169 13.93 31.66 4.13
C LEU A 169 14.92 32.46 3.28
N ASP A 170 15.98 32.97 3.90
CA ASP A 170 17.05 33.71 3.20
C ASP A 170 18.17 32.84 2.63
N ARG A 171 18.12 31.51 2.94
CA ARG A 171 19.10 30.57 2.41
C ARG A 171 18.95 30.39 0.92
N GLU A 172 20.09 30.16 0.27
CA GLU A 172 20.15 29.86 -1.15
C GLU A 172 20.15 28.36 -1.38
N ILE A 173 19.23 27.88 -2.24
CA ILE A 173 19.26 26.54 -2.81
C ILE A 173 19.85 26.67 -4.21
N HIS A 174 20.74 25.76 -4.57
CA HIS A 174 21.29 25.68 -5.92
C HIS A 174 20.15 25.29 -6.90
N VAL A 175 20.15 25.90 -8.08
CA VAL A 175 19.15 25.67 -9.11
C VAL A 175 19.85 25.32 -10.41
N ASP A 176 19.55 24.12 -10.92
CA ASP A 176 19.89 23.71 -12.27
C ASP A 176 18.71 24.04 -13.18
N ASP A 177 18.93 24.97 -14.12
CA ASP A 177 17.86 25.47 -15.01
C ASP A 177 18.04 24.88 -16.42
N ILE A 178 17.07 24.07 -16.85
CA ILE A 178 16.96 23.61 -18.22
C ILE A 178 16.32 24.72 -19.01
N THR A 179 17.11 25.37 -19.87
CA THR A 179 16.67 26.46 -20.72
C THR A 179 16.60 26.03 -22.18
N GLY A 180 15.72 26.63 -22.95
CA GLY A 180 15.56 26.41 -24.39
C GLY A 180 14.10 26.33 -24.78
N LYS A 181 13.62 27.30 -25.54
CA LYS A 181 12.23 27.42 -25.98
C LYS A 181 11.75 26.31 -26.89
N GLU A 182 12.68 25.55 -27.47
CA GLU A 182 12.41 24.49 -28.45
C GLU A 182 12.46 23.08 -27.84
N ARG A 183 12.69 22.96 -26.52
CA ARG A 183 12.78 21.65 -25.88
C ARG A 183 11.39 21.04 -25.70
N THR A 184 11.26 19.81 -26.14
CA THR A 184 10.06 19.03 -25.96
C THR A 184 9.98 18.45 -24.55
N VAL A 185 8.77 18.12 -24.08
CA VAL A 185 8.55 17.43 -22.80
C VAL A 185 9.37 16.15 -22.72
N ASP A 186 9.48 15.40 -23.82
CA ASP A 186 10.25 14.15 -23.90
C ASP A 186 11.74 14.35 -23.59
N GLU A 187 12.36 15.38 -24.18
CA GLU A 187 13.77 15.70 -23.92
C GLU A 187 14.00 16.10 -22.46
N VAL A 188 13.06 16.87 -21.90
CA VAL A 188 13.14 17.30 -20.50
C VAL A 188 12.97 16.13 -19.56
N VAL A 189 12.02 15.22 -19.83
CA VAL A 189 11.81 13.99 -19.06
C VAL A 189 13.03 13.07 -19.15
N GLU A 190 13.68 12.95 -20.32
CA GLU A 190 14.92 12.17 -20.47
C GLU A 190 16.06 12.79 -19.64
N ILE A 191 16.24 14.12 -19.66
CA ILE A 191 17.23 14.83 -18.85
C ILE A 191 16.97 14.59 -17.37
N PHE A 192 15.70 14.74 -16.93
CA PHE A 192 15.29 14.50 -15.56
C PHE A 192 15.65 13.10 -15.07
N ASN A 193 15.31 12.06 -15.85
CA ASN A 193 15.65 10.67 -15.51
C ASN A 193 17.14 10.39 -15.43
N ARG A 194 17.92 11.01 -16.30
CA ARG A 194 19.38 10.86 -16.31
C ARG A 194 20.02 11.52 -15.09
N ILE A 195 19.53 12.68 -14.67
CA ILE A 195 20.01 13.39 -13.47
C ILE A 195 19.62 12.62 -12.20
N ASN A 196 18.39 12.11 -12.15
CA ASN A 196 17.84 11.39 -10.98
C ASN A 196 18.20 9.89 -10.95
N SER A 197 19.21 9.45 -11.68
CA SER A 197 19.63 8.02 -11.70
C SER A 197 20.03 7.46 -10.33
N GLY A 198 20.31 8.30 -9.33
CA GLY A 198 20.63 7.92 -7.95
C GLY A 198 19.52 8.20 -6.92
N GLY A 199 18.37 8.76 -7.33
CA GLY A 199 17.24 9.08 -6.47
C GLY A 199 15.99 8.26 -6.77
N THR A 200 14.83 8.70 -6.28
CA THR A 200 13.55 8.07 -6.61
C THR A 200 13.23 8.27 -8.09
N LYS A 201 13.40 7.21 -8.87
CA LYS A 201 13.07 7.22 -10.31
C LYS A 201 11.57 7.43 -10.50
N LEU A 202 11.18 8.18 -11.54
CA LEU A 202 9.80 8.12 -12.02
C LEU A 202 9.48 6.69 -12.44
N SER A 203 8.28 6.22 -12.08
CA SER A 203 7.80 4.93 -12.57
C SER A 203 7.63 4.97 -14.10
N ALA A 204 7.58 3.81 -14.72
CA ALA A 204 7.29 3.73 -16.16
C ALA A 204 5.90 4.30 -16.50
N GLY A 205 4.95 4.21 -15.54
CA GLY A 205 3.63 4.82 -15.66
C GLY A 205 3.65 6.35 -15.55
N ASP A 206 4.44 6.91 -14.61
CA ASP A 206 4.61 8.37 -14.51
C ASP A 206 5.18 8.96 -15.82
N LEU A 207 6.13 8.26 -16.45
CA LEU A 207 6.70 8.65 -17.73
C LEU A 207 5.68 8.59 -18.88
N ALA A 208 4.88 7.53 -18.90
CA ALA A 208 3.81 7.40 -19.87
C ALA A 208 2.75 8.51 -19.69
N LEU A 209 2.36 8.78 -18.44
CA LEU A 209 1.42 9.84 -18.12
C LEU A 209 1.95 11.24 -18.50
N ALA A 210 3.23 11.52 -18.19
CA ALA A 210 3.89 12.78 -18.56
C ALA A 210 3.67 13.11 -20.03
N ARG A 211 3.82 12.09 -20.86
CA ARG A 211 3.70 12.21 -22.30
C ARG A 211 2.26 12.40 -22.75
N ILE A 212 1.33 11.65 -22.15
CA ILE A 212 -0.10 11.78 -22.45
C ILE A 212 -0.58 13.18 -22.08
N CYS A 213 -0.17 13.71 -20.92
CA CYS A 213 -0.52 15.06 -20.47
C CYS A 213 0.04 16.16 -21.37
N ALA A 214 1.13 15.90 -22.11
CA ALA A 214 1.67 16.86 -23.06
C ALA A 214 0.69 17.12 -24.24
N ASP A 215 -0.03 16.08 -24.66
CA ASP A 215 -0.99 16.17 -25.77
C ASP A 215 -2.46 16.28 -25.26
N TRP A 216 -2.71 15.89 -24.01
CA TRP A 216 -4.02 15.94 -23.34
C TRP A 216 -3.86 16.36 -21.86
N PRO A 217 -3.89 17.65 -21.55
CA PRO A 217 -3.65 18.19 -20.20
C PRO A 217 -4.58 17.63 -19.12
N GLN A 218 -5.86 17.35 -19.44
CA GLN A 218 -6.83 16.81 -18.51
C GLN A 218 -6.64 15.31 -18.20
N ALA A 219 -5.68 14.63 -18.84
CA ALA A 219 -5.48 13.19 -18.70
C ALA A 219 -5.33 12.74 -17.23
N ARG A 220 -4.53 13.48 -16.44
CA ARG A 220 -4.32 13.17 -15.03
C ARG A 220 -5.62 13.27 -14.23
N GLU A 221 -6.37 14.34 -14.39
CA GLU A 221 -7.62 14.58 -13.68
C GLU A 221 -8.61 13.46 -13.96
N THR A 222 -8.84 13.14 -15.23
CA THR A 222 -9.73 12.04 -15.65
C THR A 222 -9.31 10.69 -15.06
N LEU A 223 -8.01 10.36 -15.10
CA LEU A 223 -7.50 9.11 -14.51
C LEU A 223 -7.67 9.07 -12.99
N MET A 224 -7.55 10.21 -12.31
CA MET A 224 -7.77 10.31 -10.87
C MET A 224 -9.24 10.21 -10.50
N GLU A 225 -10.15 10.79 -11.33
CA GLU A 225 -11.60 10.66 -11.16
C GLU A 225 -12.05 9.20 -11.24
N ILE A 226 -11.63 8.47 -12.28
CA ILE A 226 -11.92 7.02 -12.43
C ILE A 226 -11.42 6.23 -11.19
N ARG A 227 -10.22 6.52 -10.74
CA ARG A 227 -9.67 5.86 -9.54
C ARG A 227 -10.46 6.20 -8.27
N SER A 228 -10.90 7.44 -8.13
CA SER A 228 -11.72 7.90 -6.99
C SER A 228 -13.05 7.17 -6.96
N GLU A 229 -13.72 6.98 -8.09
CA GLU A 229 -14.97 6.22 -8.19
C GLU A 229 -14.78 4.77 -7.73
N TRP A 230 -13.71 4.09 -8.15
CA TRP A 230 -13.42 2.74 -7.66
C TRP A 230 -13.08 2.72 -6.16
N SER A 231 -12.37 3.74 -5.64
CA SER A 231 -12.06 3.86 -4.22
C SER A 231 -13.32 4.02 -3.36
N GLU A 232 -14.31 4.78 -3.82
CA GLU A 232 -15.62 4.89 -3.17
C GLU A 232 -16.36 3.54 -3.11
N HIS A 233 -16.09 2.65 -4.08
CA HIS A 233 -16.63 1.29 -4.12
C HIS A 233 -15.75 0.26 -3.39
N GLY A 234 -14.70 0.70 -2.68
CA GLY A 234 -13.83 -0.16 -1.87
C GLY A 234 -12.65 -0.79 -2.61
N TYR A 235 -12.26 -0.23 -3.78
CA TYR A 235 -11.12 -0.69 -4.57
C TYR A 235 -10.08 0.42 -4.75
N ASP A 236 -8.89 0.25 -4.19
CA ASP A 236 -7.78 1.20 -4.36
C ASP A 236 -6.76 0.67 -5.38
N PHE A 237 -6.79 1.23 -6.58
CA PHE A 237 -5.88 0.88 -7.66
C PHE A 237 -4.83 1.97 -7.89
N SER A 238 -3.58 1.57 -8.15
CA SER A 238 -2.53 2.50 -8.52
C SER A 238 -2.73 3.04 -9.95
N LEU A 239 -2.16 4.21 -10.22
CA LEU A 239 -2.16 4.79 -11.56
C LEU A 239 -1.43 3.88 -12.57
N ASP A 240 -0.28 3.32 -12.17
CA ASP A 240 0.49 2.37 -12.99
C ASP A 240 -0.35 1.16 -13.40
N TRP A 241 -1.17 0.64 -12.47
CA TRP A 241 -2.05 -0.47 -12.77
C TRP A 241 -3.10 -0.11 -13.82
N LEU A 242 -3.76 1.04 -13.70
CA LEU A 242 -4.74 1.50 -14.68
C LEU A 242 -4.09 1.73 -16.06
N LEU A 243 -2.95 2.43 -16.09
CA LEU A 243 -2.21 2.65 -17.33
C LEU A 243 -1.72 1.34 -17.98
N ARG A 244 -1.41 0.33 -17.19
CA ARG A 244 -1.07 -1.01 -17.69
C ARG A 244 -2.26 -1.67 -18.38
N CYS A 245 -3.45 -1.58 -17.80
CA CYS A 245 -4.68 -2.07 -18.42
C CYS A 245 -4.97 -1.33 -19.74
N VAL A 246 -4.86 0.00 -19.75
CA VAL A 246 -5.03 0.82 -20.96
C VAL A 246 -3.98 0.47 -22.02
N THR A 247 -2.72 0.26 -21.62
CA THR A 247 -1.65 -0.16 -22.53
C THR A 247 -1.99 -1.49 -23.22
N ALA A 248 -2.38 -2.49 -22.44
CA ALA A 248 -2.75 -3.79 -22.96
C ALA A 248 -3.92 -3.68 -23.94
N VAL A 249 -5.00 -3.00 -23.55
CA VAL A 249 -6.21 -2.86 -24.38
C VAL A 249 -5.93 -2.10 -25.67
N GLY A 250 -5.21 -0.98 -25.60
CA GLY A 250 -5.01 -0.09 -26.74
C GLY A 250 -3.93 -0.54 -27.73
N THR A 251 -2.95 -1.34 -27.25
CA THR A 251 -1.76 -1.63 -28.05
C THR A 251 -1.45 -3.12 -28.25
N ASN A 252 -2.16 -4.01 -27.57
CA ASN A 252 -1.84 -5.45 -27.47
C ASN A 252 -0.38 -5.70 -27.01
N GLN A 253 0.13 -4.81 -26.16
CA GLN A 253 1.50 -4.89 -25.64
C GLN A 253 1.53 -4.65 -24.13
N ALA A 254 2.48 -5.27 -23.45
CA ALA A 254 2.65 -5.13 -22.02
C ALA A 254 3.44 -3.88 -21.61
N LYS A 255 4.25 -3.34 -22.52
CA LYS A 255 5.23 -2.28 -22.20
C LYS A 255 4.65 -0.88 -22.36
N PHE A 256 4.73 -0.06 -21.33
CA PHE A 256 4.27 1.35 -21.32
C PHE A 256 4.78 2.23 -22.48
N PRO A 257 6.02 2.11 -22.97
CA PRO A 257 6.44 2.92 -24.12
C PRO A 257 5.56 2.78 -25.36
N LYS A 258 4.73 1.75 -25.44
CA LYS A 258 3.77 1.53 -26.51
C LYS A 258 2.54 2.43 -26.46
N LEU A 259 2.24 3.03 -25.30
CA LEU A 259 1.17 4.04 -25.19
C LEU A 259 1.40 5.25 -26.12
N ARG A 260 2.67 5.55 -26.45
CA ARG A 260 3.00 6.64 -27.38
C ARG A 260 2.54 6.39 -28.83
N ASP A 261 2.25 5.16 -29.17
CA ASP A 261 1.78 4.81 -30.51
C ASP A 261 0.28 5.17 -30.69
N LEU A 262 -0.42 5.55 -29.59
CA LEU A 262 -1.81 5.99 -29.61
C LEU A 262 -1.91 7.52 -29.76
N SER A 263 -2.82 7.98 -30.64
CA SER A 263 -3.26 9.39 -30.63
C SER A 263 -4.10 9.68 -29.38
N VAL A 264 -4.29 10.96 -29.04
CA VAL A 264 -5.13 11.37 -27.89
C VAL A 264 -6.55 10.77 -28.01
N ASP A 265 -7.19 10.87 -29.16
CA ASP A 265 -8.53 10.32 -29.38
C ASP A 265 -8.56 8.79 -29.17
N GLN A 266 -7.53 8.08 -29.66
CA GLN A 266 -7.41 6.64 -29.45
C GLN A 266 -7.20 6.33 -27.97
N PHE A 267 -6.38 7.10 -27.25
CA PHE A 267 -6.14 6.91 -25.83
C PHE A 267 -7.42 7.13 -25.03
N VAL A 268 -8.16 8.21 -25.26
CA VAL A 268 -9.43 8.52 -24.58
C VAL A 268 -10.46 7.41 -24.82
N ASN A 269 -10.61 6.97 -26.06
CA ASN A 269 -11.53 5.89 -26.39
C ASN A 269 -11.13 4.57 -25.73
N THR A 270 -9.82 4.27 -25.69
CA THR A 270 -9.28 3.07 -25.03
C THR A 270 -9.47 3.15 -23.52
N LEU A 271 -9.24 4.31 -22.89
CA LEU A 271 -9.45 4.52 -21.46
C LEU A 271 -10.90 4.25 -21.07
N ASN A 272 -11.86 4.87 -21.76
CA ASN A 272 -13.29 4.68 -21.53
C ASN A 272 -13.75 3.23 -21.76
N ALA A 273 -13.14 2.52 -22.70
CA ALA A 273 -13.41 1.10 -22.92
C ALA A 273 -12.81 0.26 -21.78
N THR A 274 -11.57 0.55 -21.38
CA THR A 274 -10.85 -0.18 -20.32
C THR A 274 -11.57 -0.05 -18.98
N GLU A 275 -12.05 1.13 -18.62
CA GLU A 275 -12.87 1.38 -17.42
C GLU A 275 -14.07 0.44 -17.39
N LYS A 276 -14.88 0.41 -18.45
CA LYS A 276 -16.05 -0.47 -18.56
C LYS A 276 -15.68 -1.98 -18.48
N HIS A 277 -14.54 -2.34 -19.04
CA HIS A 277 -14.06 -3.74 -18.98
C HIS A 277 -13.63 -4.11 -17.57
N ILE A 278 -12.98 -3.19 -16.85
CA ILE A 278 -12.61 -3.38 -15.45
C ILE A 278 -13.88 -3.50 -14.59
N ASP A 279 -14.87 -2.63 -14.79
CA ASP A 279 -16.15 -2.69 -14.07
C ASP A 279 -16.87 -4.04 -14.30
N PHE A 280 -16.89 -4.50 -15.56
CA PHE A 280 -17.43 -5.82 -15.89
C PHE A 280 -16.68 -6.94 -15.13
N LEU A 281 -15.36 -6.90 -15.12
CA LEU A 281 -14.54 -7.91 -14.45
C LEU A 281 -14.69 -7.85 -12.93
N LEU A 282 -14.72 -6.67 -12.32
CA LEU A 282 -14.97 -6.49 -10.89
C LEU A 282 -16.35 -7.04 -10.50
N ASN A 283 -17.37 -6.75 -11.30
CA ASN A 283 -18.69 -7.32 -11.12
C ASN A 283 -18.70 -8.85 -11.29
N LEU A 284 -18.01 -9.39 -12.29
CA LEU A 284 -17.92 -10.83 -12.51
C LEU A 284 -17.22 -11.55 -11.34
N VAL A 285 -16.06 -11.03 -10.91
CA VAL A 285 -15.28 -11.59 -9.80
C VAL A 285 -16.02 -11.42 -8.48
N GLY A 286 -16.57 -10.24 -8.21
CA GLY A 286 -17.32 -9.96 -6.99
C GLY A 286 -18.61 -10.81 -6.88
N SER A 287 -19.42 -10.87 -7.93
CA SER A 287 -20.71 -11.58 -7.91
C SER A 287 -20.56 -13.10 -7.92
N ARG A 288 -19.54 -13.64 -8.60
CA ARG A 288 -19.36 -15.10 -8.77
C ARG A 288 -18.43 -15.72 -7.75
N LEU A 289 -17.40 -15.01 -7.32
CA LEU A 289 -16.41 -15.50 -6.37
C LEU A 289 -16.54 -14.84 -4.97
N GLY A 290 -17.35 -13.80 -4.84
CA GLY A 290 -17.47 -13.04 -3.60
C GLY A 290 -16.23 -12.21 -3.25
N LEU A 291 -15.27 -12.05 -4.18
CA LEU A 291 -14.07 -11.22 -3.99
C LEU A 291 -14.40 -9.75 -4.31
N ASP A 292 -15.10 -9.11 -3.41
CA ASP A 292 -15.86 -7.88 -3.60
C ASP A 292 -15.23 -6.64 -2.96
N ASN A 293 -13.99 -6.73 -2.49
CA ASN A 293 -13.28 -5.58 -1.92
C ASN A 293 -11.76 -5.73 -2.05
N ASP A 294 -11.04 -4.65 -1.83
CA ASP A 294 -9.60 -4.51 -2.01
C ASP A 294 -8.75 -5.51 -1.21
N ARG A 295 -9.19 -5.88 -0.01
CA ARG A 295 -8.47 -6.80 0.89
C ARG A 295 -8.43 -8.24 0.39
N VAL A 296 -9.39 -8.63 -0.44
CA VAL A 296 -9.54 -9.99 -0.96
C VAL A 296 -9.36 -10.07 -2.47
N LEU A 297 -9.30 -8.94 -3.17
CA LEU A 297 -9.04 -8.88 -4.60
C LEU A 297 -7.54 -9.05 -4.85
N GLY A 298 -7.06 -10.29 -4.82
CA GLY A 298 -5.70 -10.65 -5.21
C GLY A 298 -5.55 -10.75 -6.73
N GLY A 299 -4.32 -11.02 -7.20
CA GLY A 299 -4.07 -11.28 -8.62
C GLY A 299 -4.38 -10.11 -9.56
N ARG A 300 -4.29 -8.86 -9.09
CA ARG A 300 -4.68 -7.64 -9.83
C ARG A 300 -3.97 -7.49 -11.18
N GLY A 301 -2.76 -8.03 -11.32
CA GLY A 301 -2.04 -8.03 -12.61
C GLY A 301 -2.78 -8.74 -13.74
N ALA A 302 -3.65 -9.71 -13.42
CA ALA A 302 -4.48 -10.43 -14.38
C ALA A 302 -5.50 -9.53 -15.09
N PHE A 303 -5.94 -8.45 -14.43
CA PHE A 303 -6.94 -7.54 -15.01
C PHE A 303 -6.46 -6.88 -16.31
N ALA A 304 -5.17 -6.66 -16.49
CA ALA A 304 -4.64 -6.10 -17.73
C ALA A 304 -4.85 -7.05 -18.93
N ALA A 305 -4.57 -8.34 -18.74
CA ALA A 305 -4.81 -9.35 -19.77
C ALA A 305 -6.30 -9.60 -20.00
N LEU A 306 -7.07 -9.68 -18.90
CA LEU A 306 -8.53 -9.89 -18.97
C LEU A 306 -9.27 -8.69 -19.58
N SER A 307 -8.87 -7.45 -19.29
CA SER A 307 -9.48 -6.26 -19.92
C SER A 307 -9.24 -6.25 -21.41
N TRP A 308 -8.03 -6.63 -21.85
CA TRP A 308 -7.75 -6.82 -23.28
C TRP A 308 -8.62 -7.92 -23.88
N TYR A 309 -8.76 -9.06 -23.20
CA TYR A 309 -9.60 -10.16 -23.69
C TYR A 309 -11.07 -9.75 -23.80
N VAL A 310 -11.63 -9.10 -22.78
CA VAL A 310 -12.99 -8.56 -22.80
C VAL A 310 -13.15 -7.59 -23.99
N HIS A 311 -12.17 -6.73 -24.24
CA HIS A 311 -12.17 -5.83 -25.40
C HIS A 311 -12.25 -6.60 -26.73
N ARG A 312 -11.49 -7.66 -26.88
CA ARG A 312 -11.44 -8.49 -28.11
C ARG A 312 -12.73 -9.23 -28.37
N VAL A 313 -13.46 -9.64 -27.35
CA VAL A 313 -14.76 -10.34 -27.50
C VAL A 313 -15.97 -9.39 -27.58
N GLY A 314 -15.73 -8.07 -27.68
CA GLY A 314 -16.79 -7.07 -27.92
C GLY A 314 -17.26 -6.33 -26.68
N GLY A 315 -16.50 -6.33 -25.60
CA GLY A 315 -16.73 -5.54 -24.38
C GLY A 315 -17.41 -6.29 -23.24
N TYR A 316 -17.88 -7.50 -23.46
CA TYR A 316 -18.41 -8.40 -22.43
C TYR A 316 -18.35 -9.86 -22.91
N ILE A 317 -18.40 -10.80 -21.97
CA ILE A 317 -18.35 -12.24 -22.25
C ILE A 317 -19.77 -12.80 -22.13
N GLU A 318 -20.39 -13.15 -23.25
CA GLU A 318 -21.77 -13.67 -23.28
C GLU A 318 -21.90 -15.07 -22.71
N SER A 319 -20.95 -15.95 -23.03
CA SER A 319 -20.97 -17.36 -22.66
C SER A 319 -20.70 -17.55 -21.18
N HIS A 320 -21.66 -18.11 -20.44
CA HIS A 320 -21.48 -18.48 -19.04
C HIS A 320 -20.29 -19.47 -18.83
N ALA A 321 -20.14 -20.47 -19.72
CA ALA A 321 -19.03 -21.41 -19.64
C ALA A 321 -17.67 -20.70 -19.85
N GLU A 322 -17.64 -19.69 -20.70
CA GLU A 322 -16.43 -18.88 -20.93
C GLU A 322 -16.13 -17.97 -19.73
N GLN A 323 -17.15 -17.33 -19.13
CA GLN A 323 -16.99 -16.60 -17.88
C GLN A 323 -16.40 -17.48 -16.78
N GLN A 324 -16.85 -18.74 -16.67
CA GLN A 324 -16.31 -19.68 -15.67
C GLN A 324 -14.84 -20.04 -15.94
N LYS A 325 -14.45 -20.24 -17.20
CA LYS A 325 -13.04 -20.45 -17.56
C LYS A 325 -12.17 -19.22 -17.28
N VAL A 326 -12.71 -18.00 -17.48
CA VAL A 326 -12.04 -16.76 -17.10
C VAL A 326 -11.82 -16.68 -15.60
N LEU A 327 -12.82 -17.03 -14.80
CA LEU A 327 -12.69 -17.10 -13.33
C LEU A 327 -11.69 -18.18 -12.90
N TYR A 328 -11.69 -19.34 -13.55
CA TYR A 328 -10.70 -20.40 -13.35
C TYR A 328 -9.29 -19.88 -13.59
N TRP A 329 -9.03 -19.25 -14.72
CA TRP A 329 -7.74 -18.69 -15.07
C TRP A 329 -7.30 -17.58 -14.09
N TYR A 330 -8.23 -16.69 -13.74
CA TYR A 330 -7.99 -15.62 -12.77
C TYR A 330 -7.59 -16.17 -11.39
N LEU A 331 -8.31 -17.18 -10.89
CA LEU A 331 -7.99 -17.79 -9.59
C LEU A 331 -6.61 -18.44 -9.58
N HIS A 332 -6.19 -19.08 -10.67
CA HIS A 332 -4.84 -19.61 -10.77
C HIS A 332 -3.78 -18.50 -10.82
N CYS A 333 -4.04 -17.38 -11.51
CA CYS A 333 -3.15 -16.22 -11.48
C CYS A 333 -3.02 -15.64 -10.07
N LEU A 334 -4.11 -15.60 -9.32
CA LEU A 334 -4.15 -15.15 -7.92
C LEU A 334 -3.35 -16.08 -7.02
N MET A 335 -3.73 -17.37 -6.98
CA MET A 335 -3.15 -18.36 -6.07
C MET A 335 -1.65 -18.56 -6.27
N TRP A 336 -1.19 -18.52 -7.52
CA TRP A 336 0.21 -18.80 -7.85
C TRP A 336 1.04 -17.54 -8.09
N GLY A 337 0.43 -16.35 -7.91
CA GLY A 337 1.14 -15.09 -8.06
C GLY A 337 1.80 -14.88 -9.42
N ARG A 338 1.10 -15.22 -10.52
CA ARG A 338 1.63 -15.16 -11.88
C ARG A 338 2.27 -13.81 -12.24
N TYR A 339 1.78 -12.73 -11.64
CA TYR A 339 2.28 -11.36 -11.89
C TYR A 339 3.08 -10.80 -10.72
N SER A 340 3.59 -11.63 -9.80
CA SER A 340 4.41 -11.16 -8.68
C SER A 340 5.84 -10.81 -9.10
N SER A 341 6.31 -11.35 -10.22
CA SER A 341 7.62 -11.03 -10.79
C SER A 341 7.51 -10.92 -12.31
N SER A 342 8.43 -10.18 -12.95
CA SER A 342 8.50 -10.05 -14.42
C SER A 342 7.16 -9.72 -15.09
N VAL A 343 6.39 -8.82 -14.49
CA VAL A 343 4.98 -8.50 -14.86
C VAL A 343 4.82 -8.29 -16.37
N GLU A 344 5.71 -7.51 -17.00
CA GLU A 344 5.61 -7.21 -18.44
C GLU A 344 5.79 -8.45 -19.32
N SER A 345 6.74 -9.32 -18.94
CA SER A 345 6.99 -10.55 -19.71
C SER A 345 5.85 -11.54 -19.57
N MET A 346 5.29 -11.70 -18.34
CA MET A 346 4.15 -12.58 -18.13
C MET A 346 2.89 -12.03 -18.82
N LEU A 347 2.64 -10.73 -18.71
CA LEU A 347 1.51 -10.10 -19.38
C LEU A 347 1.58 -10.27 -20.90
N GLN A 348 2.76 -10.08 -21.52
CA GLN A 348 2.88 -10.26 -22.96
C GLN A 348 2.61 -11.71 -23.39
N ARG A 349 3.12 -12.70 -22.65
CA ARG A 349 2.83 -14.11 -22.93
C ARG A 349 1.33 -14.41 -22.84
N ASP A 350 0.63 -13.83 -21.87
CA ASP A 350 -0.81 -14.03 -21.74
C ASP A 350 -1.60 -13.34 -22.85
N LEU A 351 -1.22 -12.12 -23.24
CA LEU A 351 -1.83 -11.43 -24.38
C LEU A 351 -1.68 -12.25 -25.66
N ASP A 352 -0.46 -12.76 -25.94
CA ASP A 352 -0.17 -13.60 -27.10
C ASP A 352 -0.99 -14.91 -27.06
N ALA A 353 -1.12 -15.53 -25.88
CA ALA A 353 -1.90 -16.75 -25.69
C ALA A 353 -3.42 -16.53 -25.87
N PHE A 354 -3.95 -15.45 -25.31
CA PHE A 354 -5.34 -15.04 -25.54
C PHE A 354 -5.61 -14.71 -27.01
N GLU A 355 -4.67 -14.06 -27.70
CA GLU A 355 -4.80 -13.73 -29.11
C GLU A 355 -4.82 -15.00 -29.98
N ALA A 356 -4.00 -15.99 -29.63
CA ALA A 356 -3.88 -17.23 -30.37
C ALA A 356 -5.12 -18.12 -30.27
N ASN A 357 -5.68 -18.32 -29.09
CA ASN A 357 -6.79 -19.29 -28.85
C ASN A 357 -7.72 -18.87 -27.71
N GLY A 358 -7.93 -17.57 -27.48
CA GLY A 358 -8.84 -17.07 -26.44
C GLY A 358 -8.49 -17.58 -25.05
N ILE A 359 -9.52 -17.81 -24.21
CA ILE A 359 -9.32 -18.28 -22.84
C ILE A 359 -8.65 -19.67 -22.75
N ASP A 360 -8.89 -20.53 -23.73
CA ASP A 360 -8.28 -21.88 -23.74
C ASP A 360 -6.76 -21.78 -23.98
N GLY A 361 -6.30 -20.85 -24.84
CA GLY A 361 -4.89 -20.57 -25.02
C GLY A 361 -4.22 -20.02 -23.76
N ALA A 362 -4.90 -19.12 -23.04
CA ALA A 362 -4.39 -18.60 -21.79
C ALA A 362 -4.30 -19.67 -20.69
N ILE A 363 -5.23 -20.62 -20.65
CA ILE A 363 -5.18 -21.78 -19.72
C ILE A 363 -4.02 -22.70 -20.10
N GLU A 364 -3.80 -22.96 -21.38
CA GLU A 364 -2.66 -23.75 -21.86
C GLU A 364 -1.32 -23.08 -21.49
N GLU A 365 -1.20 -21.76 -21.68
CA GLU A 365 -0.02 -21.01 -21.27
C GLU A 365 0.21 -21.05 -19.76
N LEU A 366 -0.85 -21.00 -18.95
CA LEU A 366 -0.78 -21.17 -17.50
C LEU A 366 -0.24 -22.55 -17.12
N GLN A 367 -0.69 -23.61 -17.80
CA GLN A 367 -0.19 -24.98 -17.63
C GLN A 367 1.28 -25.10 -18.05
N ASN A 368 1.68 -24.46 -19.15
CA ASN A 368 3.08 -24.42 -19.60
C ASN A 368 4.00 -23.73 -18.61
N TRP A 369 3.49 -22.68 -17.94
CA TRP A 369 4.26 -21.94 -16.94
C TRP A 369 4.44 -22.72 -15.64
N ARG A 370 3.35 -23.30 -15.08
CA ARG A 370 3.37 -23.95 -13.76
C ARG A 370 3.45 -25.47 -13.80
N GLY A 371 3.00 -26.10 -14.86
CA GLY A 371 2.87 -27.56 -14.97
C GLY A 371 1.56 -28.05 -14.32
N ASP A 372 1.63 -28.55 -13.10
CA ASP A 372 0.46 -29.04 -12.37
C ASP A 372 -0.30 -27.86 -11.71
N LEU A 373 -1.58 -27.70 -12.07
CA LEU A 373 -2.47 -26.69 -11.53
C LEU A 373 -3.30 -27.16 -10.33
N THR A 374 -3.12 -28.41 -9.90
CA THR A 374 -3.85 -28.97 -8.75
C THR A 374 -3.36 -28.32 -7.45
N VAL A 375 -4.27 -27.83 -6.65
CA VAL A 375 -3.98 -27.32 -5.30
C VAL A 375 -3.64 -28.50 -4.39
N ARG A 376 -2.55 -28.40 -3.65
CA ARG A 376 -2.05 -29.41 -2.70
C ARG A 376 -2.26 -28.93 -1.27
N THR A 377 -2.30 -29.86 -0.33
CA THR A 377 -2.41 -29.52 1.10
C THR A 377 -1.29 -28.60 1.58
N SER A 378 -0.07 -28.79 1.04
CA SER A 378 1.10 -27.92 1.33
C SER A 378 0.91 -26.47 0.89
N ASP A 379 0.02 -26.18 -0.06
CA ASP A 379 -0.25 -24.82 -0.50
C ASP A 379 -1.03 -24.02 0.57
N PHE A 380 -1.64 -24.70 1.53
CA PHE A 380 -2.27 -24.11 2.71
C PHE A 380 -1.34 -24.07 3.95
N ASP A 381 -0.09 -24.53 3.86
CA ASP A 381 0.86 -24.52 4.99
C ASP A 381 1.39 -23.12 5.31
N TRP A 382 1.44 -22.23 4.31
CA TRP A 382 2.04 -20.90 4.38
C TRP A 382 1.05 -19.77 4.72
N SER A 383 0.01 -20.06 5.37
CA SER A 383 -1.15 -19.22 5.31
C SER A 383 -1.33 -18.37 6.56
N THR A 384 -1.14 -17.11 6.41
CA THR A 384 -1.60 -16.05 7.28
C THR A 384 -2.52 -15.10 6.50
N VAL A 385 -3.04 -14.06 7.13
CA VAL A 385 -3.97 -13.10 6.50
C VAL A 385 -3.36 -12.41 5.25
N GLY A 386 -2.02 -12.35 5.14
CA GLY A 386 -1.33 -11.83 3.96
C GLY A 386 -1.08 -12.86 2.85
N ALA A 387 -1.41 -14.15 3.09
CA ALA A 387 -1.10 -15.21 2.15
C ALA A 387 -2.01 -15.19 0.93
N ARG A 388 -1.50 -15.68 -0.20
CA ARG A 388 -2.24 -15.79 -1.47
C ARG A 388 -3.51 -16.66 -1.37
N PHE A 389 -3.56 -17.58 -0.43
CA PHE A 389 -4.71 -18.44 -0.18
C PHE A 389 -5.74 -17.85 0.80
N TYR A 390 -5.46 -16.71 1.42
CA TYR A 390 -6.46 -16.00 2.23
C TYR A 390 -7.71 -15.59 1.42
N PRO A 391 -7.59 -15.01 0.22
CA PRO A 391 -8.76 -14.78 -0.64
C PRO A 391 -9.51 -16.04 -1.00
N VAL A 392 -8.84 -17.21 -1.08
CA VAL A 392 -9.48 -18.50 -1.35
C VAL A 392 -10.39 -18.92 -0.18
N LEU A 393 -9.92 -18.82 1.07
CA LEU A 393 -10.74 -19.09 2.24
C LEU A 393 -11.97 -18.17 2.30
N TYR A 394 -11.77 -16.87 2.06
CA TYR A 394 -12.88 -15.92 2.01
C TYR A 394 -13.88 -16.26 0.90
N MET A 395 -13.39 -16.52 -0.30
CA MET A 395 -14.20 -16.93 -1.45
C MET A 395 -15.03 -18.17 -1.13
N LEU A 396 -14.41 -19.25 -0.64
CA LEU A 396 -15.10 -20.47 -0.27
C LEU A 396 -16.20 -20.18 0.75
N THR A 397 -15.91 -19.39 1.79
CA THR A 397 -16.89 -18.97 2.80
C THR A 397 -18.10 -18.29 2.17
N ARG A 398 -17.88 -17.41 1.17
CA ARG A 398 -18.91 -16.61 0.53
C ARG A 398 -19.79 -17.40 -0.44
N ILE A 399 -19.21 -18.32 -1.23
CA ILE A 399 -19.90 -18.97 -2.33
C ILE A 399 -20.37 -20.41 -2.03
N ARG A 400 -19.83 -21.05 -0.99
CA ARG A 400 -20.21 -22.43 -0.62
C ARG A 400 -21.23 -22.53 0.51
N GLY A 401 -21.81 -21.39 0.94
CA GLY A 401 -22.86 -21.35 1.93
C GLY A 401 -22.40 -21.63 3.36
N SER A 402 -21.19 -21.15 3.70
CA SER A 402 -20.70 -21.21 5.07
C SER A 402 -21.66 -20.51 6.04
N ARG A 403 -21.78 -21.10 7.23
CA ARG A 403 -22.73 -20.66 8.26
C ARG A 403 -22.01 -20.20 9.50
N ASP A 404 -22.55 -19.17 10.13
CA ASP A 404 -22.09 -18.67 11.43
C ASP A 404 -22.28 -19.76 12.51
N LEU A 405 -21.26 -19.95 13.34
CA LEU A 405 -21.23 -21.07 14.31
C LEU A 405 -22.22 -20.93 15.45
N CYS A 406 -22.63 -19.68 15.79
CA CYS A 406 -23.56 -19.41 16.89
C CYS A 406 -25.01 -19.31 16.41
N SER A 407 -25.25 -18.54 15.35
CA SER A 407 -26.58 -18.24 14.83
C SER A 407 -27.05 -19.20 13.73
N GLY A 408 -26.11 -19.87 13.06
CA GLY A 408 -26.39 -20.72 11.92
C GLY A 408 -26.80 -19.97 10.64
N ILE A 409 -26.73 -18.63 10.64
CA ILE A 409 -27.05 -17.80 9.47
C ILE A 409 -25.94 -17.99 8.41
N GLU A 410 -26.32 -18.13 7.14
CA GLU A 410 -25.35 -18.16 6.05
C GLU A 410 -24.59 -16.83 5.97
N LEU A 411 -23.27 -16.91 5.79
CA LEU A 411 -22.36 -15.74 5.73
C LEU A 411 -22.41 -15.07 4.34
N LYS A 412 -23.63 -14.85 3.83
CA LYS A 412 -23.93 -14.09 2.62
C LYS A 412 -24.42 -12.70 2.98
N GLN A 413 -24.07 -11.72 2.17
CA GLN A 413 -24.48 -10.33 2.40
C GLN A 413 -25.99 -10.15 2.57
N SER A 414 -26.80 -10.80 1.75
CA SER A 414 -28.26 -10.69 1.77
C SER A 414 -28.89 -11.14 3.09
N LEU A 415 -28.20 -11.98 3.87
CA LEU A 415 -28.70 -12.56 5.11
C LEU A 415 -28.11 -11.93 6.38
N LEU A 416 -26.97 -11.24 6.27
CA LEU A 416 -26.27 -10.68 7.43
C LEU A 416 -26.93 -9.41 7.99
N GLY A 417 -27.64 -8.63 7.19
CA GLY A 417 -28.33 -7.41 7.66
C GLY A 417 -27.37 -6.46 8.42
N LYS A 418 -27.66 -6.22 9.71
CA LYS A 418 -26.81 -5.41 10.59
C LYS A 418 -25.47 -6.04 10.95
N GLU A 419 -25.35 -7.37 10.81
CA GLU A 419 -24.13 -8.16 11.02
C GLU A 419 -23.28 -8.26 9.75
N SER A 420 -23.34 -7.26 8.87
CA SER A 420 -22.68 -7.26 7.55
C SER A 420 -21.16 -7.26 7.58
N LYS A 421 -20.55 -7.15 8.79
CA LYS A 421 -19.10 -7.18 8.97
C LYS A 421 -18.66 -8.55 9.43
N LEU A 422 -17.89 -9.27 8.58
CA LEU A 422 -17.29 -10.54 8.96
C LEU A 422 -16.01 -10.33 9.75
N HIS A 423 -15.86 -11.11 10.81
CA HIS A 423 -14.68 -11.18 11.66
C HIS A 423 -13.88 -12.44 11.36
N LEU A 424 -12.58 -12.29 11.17
CA LEU A 424 -11.68 -13.43 11.12
C LEU A 424 -11.48 -13.96 12.54
N HIS A 425 -11.73 -15.24 12.74
CA HIS A 425 -11.68 -15.89 14.04
C HIS A 425 -10.68 -17.04 14.04
N HIS A 426 -9.84 -17.13 15.08
CA HIS A 426 -8.97 -18.26 15.32
C HIS A 426 -9.77 -19.40 15.97
N ILE A 427 -9.92 -20.51 15.25
CA ILE A 427 -10.67 -21.69 15.71
C ILE A 427 -10.11 -22.21 17.03
N PHE A 428 -8.78 -22.33 17.11
CA PHE A 428 -8.10 -22.53 18.38
C PHE A 428 -7.52 -21.19 18.83
N PRO A 429 -7.94 -20.65 19.99
CA PRO A 429 -7.56 -19.32 20.43
C PRO A 429 -6.04 -19.16 20.60
N LYS A 430 -5.48 -18.07 20.08
CA LYS A 430 -4.05 -17.77 20.12
C LYS A 430 -3.45 -17.87 21.52
N ALA A 431 -4.09 -17.22 22.49
CA ALA A 431 -3.61 -17.19 23.89
C ALA A 431 -3.44 -18.57 24.49
N ARG A 432 -4.32 -19.53 24.12
CA ARG A 432 -4.22 -20.93 24.58
C ARG A 432 -3.08 -21.67 23.88
N LEU A 433 -2.94 -21.50 22.57
CA LEU A 433 -1.90 -22.16 21.78
C LEU A 433 -0.49 -21.69 22.18
N TYR A 434 -0.28 -20.38 22.37
CA TYR A 434 1.00 -19.84 22.83
C TYR A 434 1.37 -20.36 24.23
N LYS A 435 0.37 -20.49 25.12
CA LYS A 435 0.59 -21.06 26.45
C LYS A 435 1.06 -22.50 26.41
N GLU A 436 0.63 -23.27 25.43
CA GLU A 436 1.05 -24.65 25.19
C GLU A 436 2.34 -24.76 24.35
N GLY A 437 2.92 -23.60 23.94
CA GLY A 437 4.22 -23.53 23.25
C GLY A 437 4.16 -23.78 21.74
N PHE A 438 2.99 -23.59 21.09
CA PHE A 438 2.89 -23.70 19.65
C PHE A 438 3.51 -22.49 18.95
N ASP A 439 4.15 -22.74 17.81
CA ASP A 439 4.81 -21.70 17.02
C ASP A 439 3.81 -20.74 16.37
N ARG A 440 4.22 -19.47 16.20
CA ARG A 440 3.40 -18.41 15.56
C ARG A 440 2.90 -18.82 14.18
N LYS A 441 3.71 -19.51 13.38
CA LYS A 441 3.35 -20.02 12.05
C LYS A 441 2.10 -20.91 12.12
N ASP A 442 2.07 -21.84 13.05
CA ASP A 442 0.96 -22.78 13.18
C ASP A 442 -0.27 -22.11 13.80
N VAL A 443 -0.06 -21.25 14.80
CA VAL A 443 -1.14 -20.48 15.44
C VAL A 443 -1.88 -19.62 14.41
N ASN A 444 -1.17 -18.94 13.53
CA ASN A 444 -1.75 -18.07 12.49
C ASN A 444 -2.01 -18.79 11.16
N ALA A 445 -1.90 -20.11 11.10
CA ALA A 445 -2.21 -20.87 9.88
C ALA A 445 -3.67 -20.64 9.43
N LEU A 446 -3.90 -20.45 8.11
CA LEU A 446 -5.26 -20.33 7.55
C LEU A 446 -6.18 -21.48 7.98
N ALA A 447 -5.60 -22.67 8.13
CA ALA A 447 -6.31 -23.82 8.65
C ALA A 447 -6.78 -23.65 10.10
N ASN A 448 -6.29 -22.65 10.84
CA ASN A 448 -6.80 -22.25 12.17
C ASN A 448 -7.79 -21.08 12.10
N MET A 449 -8.16 -20.59 10.90
CA MET A 449 -9.00 -19.41 10.75
C MET A 449 -10.36 -19.73 10.12
N CYS A 450 -11.42 -19.06 10.56
CA CYS A 450 -12.73 -19.07 9.92
C CYS A 450 -13.36 -17.67 10.00
N PHE A 451 -14.45 -17.43 9.28
CA PHE A 451 -15.18 -16.17 9.33
C PHE A 451 -16.45 -16.33 10.16
N LEU A 452 -16.70 -15.36 11.04
CA LEU A 452 -17.87 -15.30 11.92
C LEU A 452 -18.51 -13.91 11.87
N THR A 453 -19.75 -13.81 12.35
CA THR A 453 -20.36 -12.52 12.68
C THR A 453 -19.67 -11.89 13.90
N ALA A 454 -19.80 -10.57 14.06
CA ALA A 454 -19.25 -9.87 15.24
C ALA A 454 -19.77 -10.44 16.56
N SER A 455 -21.07 -10.71 16.63
CA SER A 455 -21.72 -11.26 17.82
C SER A 455 -21.18 -12.65 18.17
N CYS A 456 -21.01 -13.54 17.18
CA CYS A 456 -20.49 -14.88 17.41
C CYS A 456 -19.00 -14.84 17.79
N ASN A 457 -18.20 -13.98 17.15
CA ASN A 457 -16.79 -13.82 17.49
C ASN A 457 -16.62 -13.38 18.97
N LEU A 458 -17.45 -12.44 19.45
CA LEU A 458 -17.47 -12.03 20.86
C LEU A 458 -17.99 -13.13 21.79
N GLU A 459 -19.01 -13.91 21.39
CA GLU A 459 -19.56 -15.00 22.20
C GLU A 459 -18.54 -16.12 22.39
N ILE A 460 -17.80 -16.50 21.35
CA ILE A 460 -16.77 -17.55 21.40
C ILE A 460 -15.54 -17.03 22.16
N SER A 461 -15.02 -15.86 21.80
CA SER A 461 -13.83 -15.26 22.39
C SER A 461 -12.65 -16.26 22.53
N ASP A 462 -12.11 -16.49 23.73
CA ASP A 462 -11.01 -17.40 24.03
C ASP A 462 -11.45 -18.78 24.56
N ARG A 463 -12.72 -19.16 24.37
CA ARG A 463 -13.26 -20.45 24.84
C ARG A 463 -12.52 -21.62 24.17
N ALA A 464 -12.38 -22.72 24.91
CA ALA A 464 -11.78 -23.93 24.35
C ALA A 464 -12.59 -24.46 23.17
N PRO A 465 -11.95 -24.98 22.10
CA PRO A 465 -12.67 -25.56 20.97
C PRO A 465 -13.61 -26.69 21.37
N THR A 466 -13.21 -27.54 22.32
CA THR A 466 -14.06 -28.60 22.89
C THR A 466 -15.39 -28.08 23.45
N ASP A 467 -15.40 -26.89 24.01
CA ASP A 467 -16.58 -26.32 24.66
C ASP A 467 -17.53 -25.70 23.61
N TYR A 468 -17.05 -24.82 22.75
CA TYR A 468 -17.91 -24.09 21.85
C TYR A 468 -18.29 -24.87 20.59
N MET A 469 -17.40 -25.75 20.07
CA MET A 469 -17.71 -26.58 18.92
C MET A 469 -18.78 -27.61 19.25
N ALA A 470 -18.75 -28.20 20.46
CA ALA A 470 -19.79 -29.09 20.91
C ALA A 470 -21.17 -28.40 20.95
N VAL A 471 -21.21 -27.17 21.47
CA VAL A 471 -22.43 -26.35 21.49
C VAL A 471 -22.87 -25.98 20.08
N SER A 472 -21.95 -25.61 19.20
CA SER A 472 -22.26 -25.33 17.78
C SER A 472 -22.81 -26.54 17.06
N ALA A 473 -22.18 -27.70 17.20
CA ALA A 473 -22.64 -28.94 16.57
C ALA A 473 -24.06 -29.35 17.00
N GLU A 474 -24.40 -29.15 18.28
CA GLU A 474 -25.72 -29.44 18.81
C GLU A 474 -26.78 -28.41 18.37
N ARG A 475 -26.48 -27.11 18.47
CA ARG A 475 -27.44 -26.02 18.21
C ARG A 475 -27.61 -25.71 16.73
N GLN A 476 -26.52 -25.81 15.96
CA GLN A 476 -26.45 -25.46 14.54
C GLN A 476 -25.88 -26.62 13.71
N PRO A 477 -26.60 -27.75 13.57
CA PRO A 477 -26.12 -28.90 12.81
C PRO A 477 -25.69 -28.51 11.39
N GLY A 478 -24.49 -28.90 10.98
CA GLY A 478 -23.90 -28.57 9.69
C GLY A 478 -23.16 -27.26 9.63
N ALA A 479 -23.13 -26.43 10.70
CA ALA A 479 -22.39 -25.15 10.69
C ALA A 479 -20.88 -25.39 10.68
N LEU A 480 -20.35 -26.31 11.47
CA LEU A 480 -18.93 -26.67 11.49
C LEU A 480 -18.47 -27.16 10.12
N GLU A 481 -19.18 -28.13 9.55
CA GLU A 481 -18.86 -28.73 8.25
C GLU A 481 -18.91 -27.67 7.12
N SER A 482 -19.86 -26.72 7.21
CA SER A 482 -19.98 -25.63 6.23
C SER A 482 -18.77 -24.69 6.22
N GLN A 483 -17.98 -24.70 7.30
CA GLN A 483 -16.73 -23.97 7.48
C GLN A 483 -15.49 -24.87 7.36
N TRP A 484 -15.64 -26.09 6.83
CA TRP A 484 -14.58 -27.11 6.74
C TRP A 484 -13.94 -27.43 8.10
N ILE A 485 -14.72 -27.37 9.17
CA ILE A 485 -14.32 -27.76 10.52
C ILE A 485 -14.82 -29.15 10.78
N THR A 486 -13.96 -30.06 11.23
CA THR A 486 -14.32 -31.42 11.54
C THR A 486 -15.31 -31.51 12.70
N ILE A 487 -16.24 -32.49 12.63
CA ILE A 487 -17.14 -32.81 13.73
C ILE A 487 -16.58 -33.94 14.66
N ASP A 488 -15.37 -34.42 14.41
CA ASP A 488 -14.69 -35.36 15.30
C ASP A 488 -14.19 -34.69 16.58
N PRO A 489 -14.80 -34.94 17.75
CA PRO A 489 -14.40 -34.29 18.99
C PRO A 489 -12.96 -34.60 19.42
N ALA A 490 -12.38 -35.72 18.93
CA ALA A 490 -11.00 -36.03 19.25
C ALA A 490 -9.99 -35.07 18.66
N LEU A 491 -10.39 -34.36 17.59
CA LEU A 491 -9.55 -33.30 16.97
C LEU A 491 -9.81 -31.91 17.53
N TRP A 492 -10.68 -31.73 18.51
CA TRP A 492 -10.93 -30.43 19.14
C TRP A 492 -10.05 -30.19 20.37
N GLU A 493 -9.31 -31.23 20.83
CA GLU A 493 -8.38 -31.13 21.94
C GLU A 493 -7.11 -30.35 21.53
N ILE A 494 -6.58 -29.52 22.44
CA ILE A 494 -5.49 -28.61 22.14
C ILE A 494 -4.18 -29.36 21.81
N ASP A 495 -3.97 -30.52 22.43
CA ASP A 495 -2.82 -31.41 22.15
C ASP A 495 -2.91 -32.09 20.77
N ARG A 496 -4.07 -32.04 20.11
CA ARG A 496 -4.31 -32.54 18.76
C ARG A 496 -4.37 -31.43 17.70
N PHE A 497 -3.93 -30.22 18.06
CA PHE A 497 -4.02 -29.06 17.16
C PHE A 497 -3.35 -29.28 15.81
N GLN A 498 -2.17 -29.91 15.78
CA GLN A 498 -1.48 -30.22 14.51
C GLN A 498 -2.27 -31.20 13.63
N ASP A 499 -2.91 -32.20 14.23
CA ASP A 499 -3.76 -33.13 13.51
C ASP A 499 -5.03 -32.43 12.97
N PHE A 500 -5.58 -31.50 13.75
CA PHE A 500 -6.69 -30.64 13.30
C PHE A 500 -6.28 -29.80 12.10
N LEU A 501 -5.13 -29.12 12.13
CA LEU A 501 -4.62 -28.33 11.01
C LEU A 501 -4.45 -29.18 9.75
N ALA A 502 -3.81 -30.35 9.87
CA ALA A 502 -3.60 -31.25 8.76
C ALA A 502 -4.93 -31.70 8.13
N HIS A 503 -5.89 -32.12 8.95
CA HIS A 503 -7.20 -32.54 8.47
C HIS A 503 -7.98 -31.41 7.79
N ARG A 504 -7.95 -30.20 8.38
CA ARG A 504 -8.64 -29.05 7.79
C ARG A 504 -8.00 -28.58 6.49
N ARG A 505 -6.68 -28.65 6.35
CA ARG A 505 -5.99 -28.39 5.08
C ARG A 505 -6.48 -29.34 3.97
N GLU A 506 -6.68 -30.62 4.26
CA GLU A 506 -7.27 -31.58 3.32
C GLU A 506 -8.68 -31.16 2.89
N LEU A 507 -9.54 -30.77 3.84
CA LEU A 507 -10.90 -30.32 3.55
C LEU A 507 -10.92 -29.06 2.66
N LEU A 508 -10.10 -28.07 2.97
CA LEU A 508 -9.98 -26.82 2.19
C LEU A 508 -9.40 -27.07 0.80
N THR A 509 -8.39 -27.95 0.70
CA THR A 509 -7.79 -28.36 -0.58
C THR A 509 -8.82 -29.04 -1.48
N ASN A 510 -9.58 -29.98 -0.94
CA ASN A 510 -10.62 -30.70 -1.69
C ASN A 510 -11.71 -29.73 -2.17
N ALA A 511 -12.19 -28.84 -1.29
CA ALA A 511 -13.19 -27.84 -1.65
C ALA A 511 -12.71 -26.88 -2.75
N THR A 512 -11.43 -26.49 -2.69
CA THR A 512 -10.81 -25.61 -3.70
C THR A 512 -10.70 -26.34 -5.05
N ASN A 513 -10.18 -27.57 -5.07
CA ASN A 513 -10.04 -28.33 -6.30
C ASN A 513 -11.40 -28.68 -6.93
N GLU A 514 -12.41 -28.96 -6.11
CA GLU A 514 -13.78 -29.17 -6.59
C GLU A 514 -14.34 -27.93 -7.27
N LEU A 515 -14.16 -26.75 -6.66
CA LEU A 515 -14.55 -25.47 -7.27
C LEU A 515 -13.83 -25.24 -8.61
N LEU A 516 -12.51 -25.41 -8.62
CA LEU A 516 -11.70 -25.21 -9.83
C LEU A 516 -12.11 -26.17 -10.95
N ALA A 517 -12.36 -27.43 -10.64
CA ALA A 517 -12.86 -28.41 -11.60
C ALA A 517 -14.23 -28.01 -12.17
N GLY A 518 -15.14 -27.52 -11.33
CA GLY A 518 -16.45 -27.02 -11.74
C GLY A 518 -16.34 -25.82 -12.68
N LEU A 519 -15.49 -24.85 -12.36
CA LEU A 519 -15.22 -23.68 -13.19
C LEU A 519 -14.60 -24.08 -14.55
N TYR A 520 -13.62 -24.97 -14.55
CA TYR A 520 -12.98 -25.44 -15.79
C TYR A 520 -13.97 -26.18 -16.71
N ALA A 521 -14.82 -27.00 -16.13
CA ALA A 521 -15.86 -27.75 -16.88
C ALA A 521 -17.02 -26.86 -17.38
N GLY A 522 -17.12 -25.62 -16.91
CA GLY A 522 -18.23 -24.72 -17.23
C GLY A 522 -19.57 -25.16 -16.61
N HIS A 523 -19.52 -25.95 -15.55
CA HIS A 523 -20.69 -26.57 -14.90
C HIS A 523 -20.95 -26.05 -13.48
N GLU A 524 -20.16 -25.09 -12.99
CA GLU A 524 -20.37 -24.51 -11.66
C GLU A 524 -21.72 -23.76 -11.67
N SER A 525 -22.71 -24.33 -11.01
CA SER A 525 -24.00 -23.66 -10.83
C SER A 525 -23.96 -22.84 -9.54
N TYR A 526 -23.81 -21.53 -9.68
CA TYR A 526 -24.03 -20.60 -8.56
C TYR A 526 -25.53 -20.59 -8.24
N LYS A 527 -25.89 -20.99 -7.04
CA LYS A 527 -27.31 -21.06 -6.64
C LYS A 527 -27.96 -19.67 -6.55
N GLU A 528 -27.16 -18.62 -6.38
CA GLU A 528 -27.57 -17.20 -6.41
C GLU A 528 -26.37 -16.33 -6.76
N GLU A 529 -26.59 -15.23 -7.49
CA GLU A 529 -25.60 -14.17 -7.64
C GLU A 529 -25.33 -13.56 -6.27
N VAL A 530 -24.05 -13.42 -5.90
CA VAL A 530 -23.68 -12.63 -4.73
C VAL A 530 -24.06 -11.20 -5.06
N SER A 531 -24.95 -10.61 -4.27
CA SER A 531 -25.44 -9.25 -4.54
C SER A 531 -24.24 -8.28 -4.53
N THR A 532 -24.04 -7.55 -5.64
CA THR A 532 -22.98 -6.55 -5.82
C THR A 532 -23.29 -5.20 -5.18
N GLY A 533 -24.34 -5.11 -4.37
CA GLY A 533 -24.89 -3.84 -3.88
C GLY A 533 -24.14 -3.16 -2.72
N ALA A 534 -23.21 -3.78 -2.06
CA ALA A 534 -22.22 -3.22 -1.12
C ALA A 534 -21.26 -4.33 -0.71
N SER A 535 -19.96 -4.07 -0.66
CA SER A 535 -18.97 -5.04 -0.21
C SER A 535 -19.23 -5.44 1.24
N ILE A 536 -19.02 -6.73 1.58
CA ILE A 536 -19.00 -7.14 2.99
C ILE A 536 -17.68 -6.67 3.58
N ALA A 537 -17.76 -5.73 4.51
CA ALA A 537 -16.59 -5.29 5.24
C ALA A 537 -16.03 -6.45 6.08
N ILE A 538 -14.74 -6.73 5.94
CA ILE A 538 -14.00 -7.56 6.88
C ILE A 538 -13.51 -6.63 7.98
N ALA A 539 -13.81 -6.97 9.25
CA ALA A 539 -13.22 -6.25 10.36
C ALA A 539 -11.70 -6.31 10.24
N ALA A 540 -11.02 -5.18 10.47
CA ALA A 540 -9.61 -5.26 10.77
C ALA A 540 -9.43 -6.27 11.91
N PRO A 541 -8.35 -7.10 11.92
CA PRO A 541 -8.03 -7.85 13.12
C PRO A 541 -8.12 -6.86 14.28
N THR A 542 -8.92 -7.17 15.29
CA THR A 542 -8.98 -6.32 16.48
C THR A 542 -7.58 -6.35 17.09
N ASP A 543 -7.04 -5.17 17.39
CA ASP A 543 -5.69 -4.97 17.95
C ASP A 543 -5.45 -5.72 19.29
N ASP A 544 -6.45 -6.40 19.81
CA ASP A 544 -6.42 -7.09 21.11
C ASP A 544 -5.62 -8.42 21.13
N GLU A 545 -4.98 -8.85 20.04
CA GLU A 545 -4.32 -10.16 19.97
C GLU A 545 -2.98 -10.16 19.20
N THR A 546 -2.34 -9.03 18.99
CA THR A 546 -0.95 -9.01 18.56
C THR A 546 -0.06 -9.36 19.75
N ASP A 547 1.02 -10.12 19.49
CA ASP A 547 2.09 -10.34 20.46
C ASP A 547 2.51 -8.98 21.05
N ASP A 548 2.61 -8.84 22.36
CA ASP A 548 2.91 -7.56 23.04
C ASP A 548 4.13 -6.86 22.41
N ASP A 549 5.11 -7.62 21.94
CA ASP A 549 6.29 -7.09 21.24
C ASP A 549 5.98 -6.54 19.85
N VAL A 550 5.05 -7.15 19.12
CA VAL A 550 4.64 -6.69 17.78
C VAL A 550 3.71 -5.48 17.89
N GLU A 551 2.82 -5.45 18.88
CA GLU A 551 1.97 -4.28 19.13
C GLU A 551 2.81 -3.06 19.50
N THR A 552 3.81 -3.23 20.37
CA THR A 552 4.77 -2.18 20.71
C THR A 552 5.49 -1.65 19.46
N LEU A 553 5.92 -2.55 18.55
CA LEU A 553 6.52 -2.15 17.26
C LEU A 553 5.53 -1.41 16.36
N LEU A 554 4.29 -1.86 16.27
CA LEU A 554 3.26 -1.20 15.46
C LEU A 554 2.88 0.17 16.02
N GLU A 555 2.81 0.32 17.35
CA GLU A 555 2.62 1.62 18.00
C GLU A 555 3.78 2.57 17.71
N LEU A 556 5.01 2.07 17.78
CA LEU A 556 6.20 2.83 17.43
C LEU A 556 6.15 3.30 15.98
N ILE A 557 5.88 2.39 15.04
CA ILE A 557 5.75 2.69 13.61
C ILE A 557 4.68 3.76 13.37
N ARG A 558 3.51 3.61 14.00
CA ARG A 558 2.39 4.56 13.87
C ARG A 558 2.73 5.92 14.49
N SER A 559 3.31 5.94 15.69
CA SER A 559 3.63 7.19 16.41
C SER A 559 4.68 8.04 15.69
N HIS A 560 5.57 7.41 14.91
CA HIS A 560 6.63 8.09 14.16
C HIS A 560 6.31 8.28 12.68
N GLY A 561 5.08 7.94 12.24
CA GLY A 561 4.62 8.17 10.87
C GLY A 561 5.39 7.36 9.81
N LEU A 562 5.94 6.21 10.21
CA LEU A 562 6.55 5.26 9.29
C LEU A 562 5.47 4.50 8.50
N THR A 563 5.85 3.92 7.38
CA THR A 563 4.92 3.12 6.56
C THR A 563 4.38 1.96 7.40
N THR A 564 3.06 1.81 7.44
CA THR A 564 2.42 0.67 8.11
C THR A 564 2.81 -0.63 7.40
N PRO A 565 3.41 -1.61 8.10
CA PRO A 565 3.77 -2.88 7.49
C PRO A 565 2.54 -3.75 7.22
N TRP A 566 2.70 -4.71 6.34
CA TRP A 566 1.82 -5.86 6.30
C TRP A 566 2.19 -6.79 7.45
N VAL A 567 1.21 -7.17 8.24
CA VAL A 567 1.40 -8.11 9.34
C VAL A 567 1.14 -9.52 8.84
N ASP A 568 2.01 -10.46 9.22
CA ASP A 568 1.92 -11.88 8.85
C ASP A 568 1.80 -12.12 7.33
N GLY A 569 2.67 -11.44 6.56
CA GLY A 569 2.67 -11.53 5.11
C GLY A 569 3.59 -12.62 4.55
N GLU A 570 3.19 -13.21 3.42
CA GLU A 570 4.04 -14.15 2.68
C GLU A 570 5.07 -13.39 1.84
N VAL A 571 6.33 -13.80 1.93
CA VAL A 571 7.42 -13.33 1.07
C VAL A 571 7.77 -14.43 0.08
N SER A 572 7.79 -14.09 -1.21
CA SER A 572 8.07 -15.05 -2.27
C SER A 572 9.34 -14.67 -3.02
N ASN A 573 9.98 -15.69 -3.60
CA ASN A 573 11.09 -15.52 -4.51
C ASN A 573 10.65 -14.70 -5.72
N SER A 574 11.37 -13.61 -6.02
CA SER A 574 11.03 -12.69 -7.10
C SER A 574 11.17 -13.30 -8.51
N GLU A 575 11.94 -14.39 -8.67
CA GLU A 575 12.17 -15.05 -9.96
C GLU A 575 11.23 -16.24 -10.18
N THR A 576 11.05 -17.08 -9.16
CA THR A 576 10.25 -18.32 -9.27
C THR A 576 8.81 -18.17 -8.79
N GLY A 577 8.53 -17.14 -7.99
CA GLY A 577 7.25 -16.95 -7.33
C GLY A 577 6.96 -17.95 -6.20
N GLU A 578 7.94 -18.80 -5.84
CA GLU A 578 7.77 -19.74 -4.72
C GLU A 578 7.84 -19.01 -3.37
N PRO A 579 7.01 -19.39 -2.40
CA PRO A 579 7.05 -18.79 -1.08
C PRO A 579 8.37 -19.12 -0.36
N LEU A 580 9.02 -18.12 0.19
CA LEU A 580 10.28 -18.23 0.94
C LEU A 580 10.03 -18.26 2.45
N ALA A 581 9.18 -17.38 2.94
CA ALA A 581 8.87 -17.26 4.36
C ALA A 581 7.54 -16.54 4.59
N THR A 582 6.98 -16.73 5.78
CA THR A 582 5.97 -15.83 6.34
C THR A 582 6.67 -14.87 7.27
N ALA A 583 6.63 -13.59 6.94
CA ALA A 583 7.22 -12.56 7.78
C ALA A 583 6.18 -11.97 8.73
N THR A 584 6.59 -11.74 9.95
CA THR A 584 5.77 -11.08 10.97
C THR A 584 5.39 -9.67 10.54
N LEU A 585 6.35 -8.93 9.99
CA LEU A 585 6.12 -7.60 9.41
C LEU A 585 6.82 -7.52 8.05
N ILE A 586 6.16 -6.93 7.05
CA ILE A 586 6.68 -6.71 5.71
C ILE A 586 6.47 -5.27 5.29
N TRP A 587 7.51 -4.67 4.73
CA TRP A 587 7.45 -3.41 4.00
C TRP A 587 7.94 -3.64 2.57
N PRO A 588 7.05 -4.00 1.64
CA PRO A 588 7.44 -4.30 0.26
C PRO A 588 8.07 -3.11 -0.46
N ASP A 589 7.65 -1.90 -0.10
CA ASP A 589 8.11 -0.63 -0.67
C ASP A 589 9.03 0.13 0.29
N GLY A 590 9.55 -0.54 1.34
CA GLY A 590 10.40 0.04 2.37
C GLY A 590 9.65 0.65 3.55
N VAL A 591 10.32 0.78 4.68
CA VAL A 591 9.79 1.38 5.93
C VAL A 591 9.48 2.87 5.74
N GLN A 592 10.23 3.53 4.87
CA GLN A 592 9.90 4.84 4.31
C GLN A 592 9.64 4.62 2.83
N GLN A 593 8.38 4.62 2.44
CA GLN A 593 7.92 4.22 1.11
C GLN A 593 8.72 4.87 -0.02
N GLY A 594 9.41 4.04 -0.81
CA GLY A 594 10.22 4.46 -1.94
C GLY A 594 11.57 5.13 -1.58
N LEU A 595 11.97 5.15 -0.31
CA LEU A 595 13.23 5.73 0.17
C LEU A 595 14.16 4.69 0.82
N THR A 596 13.59 3.66 1.43
CA THR A 596 14.34 2.53 1.96
C THR A 596 14.10 1.28 1.11
N GLU A 597 15.04 0.36 1.17
CA GLU A 597 14.88 -0.97 0.59
C GLU A 597 13.68 -1.70 1.20
N PRO A 598 13.10 -2.69 0.51
CA PRO A 598 12.11 -3.58 1.09
C PRO A 598 12.63 -4.24 2.37
N VAL A 599 11.81 -4.31 3.40
CA VAL A 599 12.18 -4.83 4.72
C VAL A 599 11.25 -5.96 5.11
N VAL A 600 11.81 -7.00 5.73
CA VAL A 600 11.05 -8.07 6.36
C VAL A 600 11.57 -8.34 7.77
N TYR A 601 10.65 -8.58 8.69
CA TYR A 601 10.93 -9.08 10.02
C TYR A 601 10.42 -10.52 10.15
N VAL A 602 11.35 -11.45 10.29
CA VAL A 602 11.08 -12.89 10.43
C VAL A 602 11.80 -13.37 11.69
N PRO A 603 11.13 -13.43 12.85
CA PRO A 603 11.75 -13.88 14.09
C PRO A 603 12.37 -15.26 13.94
N SER A 604 13.60 -15.42 14.42
CA SER A 604 14.31 -16.70 14.43
C SER A 604 14.47 -17.37 13.05
N VAL A 605 14.56 -16.57 11.98
CA VAL A 605 14.78 -17.08 10.61
C VAL A 605 16.11 -17.86 10.54
N ASP A 606 16.09 -19.00 9.86
CA ASP A 606 17.32 -19.75 9.57
C ASP A 606 18.18 -19.09 8.50
N GLY A 607 19.49 -19.43 8.48
CA GLY A 607 20.44 -18.77 7.61
C GLY A 607 20.20 -19.00 6.10
N GLU A 608 19.59 -20.09 5.70
CA GLU A 608 19.26 -20.39 4.29
C GLU A 608 18.08 -19.54 3.82
N THR A 609 17.03 -19.49 4.61
CA THR A 609 15.85 -18.65 4.36
C THR A 609 16.22 -17.16 4.38
N ALA A 610 17.04 -16.70 5.33
CA ALA A 610 17.51 -15.32 5.39
C ALA A 610 18.34 -14.94 4.14
N ALA A 611 19.20 -15.83 3.66
CA ALA A 611 19.97 -15.61 2.44
C ALA A 611 19.07 -15.55 1.20
N ALA A 612 18.04 -16.40 1.10
CA ALA A 612 17.07 -16.38 0.01
C ALA A 612 16.21 -15.10 -0.01
N LEU A 613 15.78 -14.61 1.16
CA LEU A 613 15.06 -13.36 1.32
C LEU A 613 15.95 -12.16 0.90
N SER A 614 17.22 -12.16 1.32
CA SER A 614 18.17 -11.11 0.94
C SER A 614 18.47 -11.13 -0.57
N ALA A 615 18.60 -12.32 -1.18
CA ALA A 615 18.76 -12.47 -2.62
C ALA A 615 17.53 -11.97 -3.41
N SER A 616 16.35 -12.01 -2.80
CA SER A 616 15.09 -11.45 -3.35
C SER A 616 14.93 -9.95 -3.12
N GLY A 617 15.95 -9.27 -2.59
CA GLY A 617 16.00 -7.81 -2.44
C GLY A 617 15.44 -7.28 -1.12
N TYR A 618 15.20 -8.12 -0.14
CA TYR A 618 14.74 -7.69 1.18
C TYR A 618 15.90 -7.52 2.18
N ARG A 619 15.81 -6.49 2.99
CA ARG A 619 16.59 -6.41 4.24
C ARG A 619 15.89 -7.23 5.31
N VAL A 620 16.60 -8.21 5.88
CA VAL A 620 16.03 -9.21 6.77
C VAL A 620 16.42 -8.91 8.21
N PHE A 621 15.44 -8.87 9.11
CA PHE A 621 15.62 -8.77 10.54
C PHE A 621 15.13 -10.04 11.22
N ALA A 622 16.00 -10.66 12.03
CA ALA A 622 15.73 -11.92 12.73
C ALA A 622 15.39 -11.71 14.21
N THR A 623 15.64 -10.54 14.76
CA THR A 623 15.35 -10.19 16.15
C THR A 623 14.64 -8.85 16.25
N ASN A 624 13.82 -8.70 17.30
CA ASN A 624 13.11 -7.47 17.59
C ASN A 624 14.07 -6.31 17.81
N GLU A 625 15.14 -6.54 18.58
CA GLU A 625 16.14 -5.51 18.88
C GLU A 625 16.82 -4.98 17.61
N SER A 626 17.16 -5.86 16.65
CA SER A 626 17.79 -5.42 15.40
C SER A 626 16.87 -4.60 14.51
N LEU A 627 15.58 -4.92 14.52
CA LEU A 627 14.56 -4.13 13.81
C LEU A 627 14.32 -2.78 14.50
N ILE A 628 14.18 -2.78 15.83
CA ILE A 628 14.01 -1.56 16.64
C ILE A 628 15.18 -0.62 16.38
N TRP A 629 16.41 -1.11 16.50
CA TRP A 629 17.60 -0.30 16.26
C TRP A 629 17.62 0.32 14.85
N TYR A 630 17.22 -0.46 13.84
CA TYR A 630 17.09 0.06 12.46
C TYR A 630 15.99 1.13 12.34
N LEU A 631 14.86 0.93 13.01
CA LEU A 631 13.79 1.93 13.04
C LEU A 631 14.22 3.20 13.77
N GLU A 632 14.95 3.08 14.88
CA GLU A 632 15.54 4.19 15.65
C GLU A 632 16.54 4.98 14.83
N ASP A 633 17.44 4.31 14.12
CA ASP A 633 18.40 4.95 13.22
C ASP A 633 17.68 5.75 12.12
N LEU A 634 16.59 5.20 11.57
CA LEU A 634 15.75 5.88 10.58
C LEU A 634 14.99 7.10 11.12
N ILE A 635 14.56 7.06 12.37
CA ILE A 635 13.82 8.16 13.03
C ILE A 635 14.74 9.13 13.77
N GLY A 636 15.99 8.74 14.03
CA GLY A 636 16.98 9.55 14.77
C GLY A 636 16.60 9.75 16.25
N VAL A 637 15.88 8.82 16.88
CA VAL A 637 15.43 8.87 18.27
C VAL A 637 15.66 7.50 18.91
N ASP A 638 16.20 7.49 20.13
CA ASP A 638 16.25 6.31 20.99
C ASP A 638 14.88 6.08 21.65
N ILE A 639 14.36 4.86 21.57
CA ILE A 639 13.01 4.49 22.05
C ILE A 639 12.92 4.55 23.58
N ASP A 640 14.01 4.31 24.28
CA ASP A 640 14.05 4.31 25.75
C ASP A 640 14.21 5.71 26.37
N GLY A 641 14.27 6.78 25.55
CA GLY A 641 14.21 8.17 26.02
C GLY A 641 15.47 8.69 26.74
N ASP A 642 16.56 7.96 26.73
CA ASP A 642 17.84 8.38 27.33
C ASP A 642 18.99 8.28 26.32
N GLN A 643 19.48 9.46 25.93
CA GLN A 643 20.75 9.77 25.26
C GLN A 643 20.99 9.35 23.81
N VAL A 644 21.42 10.32 23.05
CA VAL A 644 22.03 10.25 21.71
C VAL A 644 23.15 9.21 21.71
N VAL A 645 23.03 8.16 20.93
CA VAL A 645 24.08 7.16 20.69
C VAL A 645 25.18 7.82 19.86
N GLY A 646 26.32 8.03 20.46
CA GLY A 646 27.54 8.37 19.74
C GLY A 646 28.07 7.16 18.99
N ASP A 647 28.59 7.41 17.81
CA ASP A 647 29.19 6.48 16.86
C ASP A 647 30.11 5.45 17.53
N PRO A 648 29.90 4.13 17.34
CA PRO A 648 30.73 3.09 17.97
C PRO A 648 32.13 2.90 17.36
N ASP A 649 32.55 3.70 16.37
CA ASP A 649 33.81 3.49 15.64
C ASP A 649 35.04 4.26 16.18
N GLU A 650 34.99 4.91 17.35
CA GLU A 650 36.18 5.57 17.97
C GLU A 650 36.87 4.82 19.13
N SER A 651 36.79 3.52 19.20
CA SER A 651 37.59 2.77 20.19
C SER A 651 38.27 1.55 19.62
N GLY A 652 39.32 1.73 18.82
CA GLY A 652 40.10 0.62 18.28
C GLY A 652 41.37 0.98 17.58
N ALA A 653 42.16 1.91 18.12
CA ALA A 653 43.58 2.07 17.73
C ALA A 653 44.43 2.48 18.92
N SER A 654 45.00 1.50 19.63
CA SER A 654 46.30 1.58 20.27
C SER A 654 46.86 0.18 20.46
#